data_8e5119e7a09c25a9dbc149fc6ea700f6
#
_entry.id   8e5119e7a09c25a9dbc149fc6ea700f6
#
_cell.length_a   1.000
_cell.length_b   1.000
_cell.length_c   1.000
_cell.angle_alpha   90.00
_cell.angle_beta   90.00
_cell.angle_gamma   90.00
#
_symmetry.space_group_name_H-M   'P 1'
#
loop_
_entity.id
_entity.type
_entity.pdbx_description
1 polymer ?
#
loop_
_entity_poly.entity_id
_entity_poly.type
_entity_poly.pdbx_seq_one_letter_code
_entity_poly.pdbx_strand_id
1 'polypeptide(L)'
;MEQYQVTGMSCAACSARVEKAVSRVPGVTSCSVSLLTNSMAVEGTADEAAIVAAVTEAGYGAKRKAAEPSAARPSEALEALEDHETPKLKRRLIASAGFLLVLMYLSMGHMMWGWPLPGFLEGNHVAMGLTEMLLTIIIMVINQRFFISGFRSLLHRAPNMDTLVALGATAAFGYSTYALFAMTAAQLHGDAELVMHYMDEFYFESAAMILTLITVGKMLEARSKGKTTDALKSLMKLAPKTATVVRSGKETVVPIEQVRTGDIFVVRPGETIPVDGVVEEGSSAVNEAALTGESIPVDKAAGDAVSAATLNQSGFLRCRASRVGEDTTLSQIIRMVSDAAATKAPIAKVADRVSGVFVPAVISIALVTFVIWMLVGQTVGYALARAISVLVISCPCALGLATPVAIMVGNGVGAKHGILFKTAASLESAGRVEIVALDKTGTITQGEPEVTDLLPAPGVTEDELLRLANALEQRSEHPLARAVVRRAAGMDAPEVTNFRALPGNGLTAELDGQKLAGGSLAFAQSLVSIPQEMQDRAVRLAEQGKTPLFFCRSGKLLGVIAVADVIKPDSPQAVRELQGMGIRVVMLTGDNERTAKAIGAQAGVDEVIAGVLPDGKEAVIRRLKEQGKVAMVGDGINDAPALTRADTGIAIGAGTDVAIDAADVVLMKSRLLDVPASIRLSRATLRNIHENLFWAFFYNVIGIPLAAGAWIHLLGWEMNPMFGAAAMSLSSFCVVTNALRLNLFRIRSTKHDHKRKNHAKQTVAKTAEDHKENKEETSMEKTMKIEGMMCGHCEARVKKCLEALPGVEKAEVSHVSGTAVLTLSAPVDDALLKKTVEDQGYQVI
;
A
#
# COMPACT_ATOMS: atom_id res chain seq x y z
N MET A 1 9.85 14.06 -0.49
CA MET A 1 8.93 13.94 -1.66
C MET A 1 8.18 15.25 -1.85
N GLU A 2 8.30 15.92 -2.98
CA GLU A 2 7.60 17.18 -3.27
C GLU A 2 6.31 16.89 -4.03
N GLN A 3 5.24 17.63 -3.72
CA GLN A 3 3.94 17.47 -4.38
C GLN A 3 3.59 18.67 -5.25
N TYR A 4 3.10 18.39 -6.45
CA TYR A 4 2.62 19.38 -7.41
C TYR A 4 1.17 19.10 -7.80
N GLN A 5 0.39 20.14 -8.01
CA GLN A 5 -0.93 20.03 -8.64
C GLN A 5 -0.75 20.13 -10.15
N VAL A 6 -1.25 19.16 -10.90
CA VAL A 6 -1.14 19.11 -12.37
C VAL A 6 -2.52 19.34 -12.98
N THR A 7 -2.61 20.25 -13.94
CA THR A 7 -3.88 20.58 -14.62
C THR A 7 -3.83 20.20 -16.10
N GLY A 8 -5.00 19.89 -16.68
CA GLY A 8 -5.13 19.55 -18.10
C GLY A 8 -5.04 18.05 -18.43
N MET A 9 -4.83 17.18 -17.46
CA MET A 9 -4.81 15.73 -17.68
C MET A 9 -6.24 15.19 -17.79
N SER A 10 -6.51 14.40 -18.84
CA SER A 10 -7.84 13.79 -19.08
C SER A 10 -7.83 12.26 -19.10
N CYS A 11 -6.65 11.63 -19.21
CA CYS A 11 -6.54 10.18 -19.34
C CYS A 11 -5.16 9.65 -18.87
N ALA A 12 -5.03 8.31 -18.76
CA ALA A 12 -3.80 7.64 -18.36
C ALA A 12 -2.59 7.95 -19.27
N ALA A 13 -2.80 8.12 -20.58
CA ALA A 13 -1.73 8.52 -21.49
C ALA A 13 -1.17 9.92 -21.17
N CYS A 14 -2.02 10.84 -20.71
CA CYS A 14 -1.62 12.17 -20.25
C CYS A 14 -0.69 12.08 -19.03
N SER A 15 -1.09 11.30 -18.00
CA SER A 15 -0.30 11.13 -16.79
C SER A 15 1.05 10.46 -17.08
N ALA A 16 1.08 9.44 -17.94
CA ALA A 16 2.32 8.78 -18.36
C ALA A 16 3.27 9.74 -19.10
N ARG A 17 2.73 10.67 -19.88
CA ARG A 17 3.52 11.67 -20.60
C ARG A 17 4.16 12.69 -19.66
N VAL A 18 3.39 13.23 -18.70
CA VAL A 18 3.91 14.13 -17.67
C VAL A 18 5.01 13.44 -16.87
N GLU A 19 4.77 12.20 -16.42
CA GLU A 19 5.73 11.39 -15.69
C GLU A 19 7.04 11.20 -16.49
N LYS A 20 6.93 10.87 -17.80
CA LYS A 20 8.08 10.72 -18.67
C LYS A 20 8.86 12.04 -18.91
N ALA A 21 8.16 13.16 -19.01
CA ALA A 21 8.77 14.47 -19.18
C ALA A 21 9.57 14.88 -17.94
N VAL A 22 8.95 14.78 -16.76
CA VAL A 22 9.57 15.16 -15.48
C VAL A 22 10.70 14.19 -15.09
N SER A 23 10.57 12.89 -15.35
CA SER A 23 11.63 11.92 -15.07
C SER A 23 12.91 12.14 -15.90
N ARG A 24 12.88 13.01 -16.92
CA ARG A 24 14.05 13.39 -17.71
C ARG A 24 14.76 14.64 -17.18
N VAL A 25 14.16 15.34 -16.24
CA VAL A 25 14.74 16.54 -15.64
C VAL A 25 15.95 16.11 -14.78
N PRO A 26 17.13 16.71 -14.98
CA PRO A 26 18.31 16.41 -14.16
C PRO A 26 18.01 16.65 -12.67
N GLY A 27 18.37 15.67 -11.84
CA GLY A 27 18.13 15.73 -10.39
C GLY A 27 16.83 15.09 -9.93
N VAL A 28 15.94 14.62 -10.83
CA VAL A 28 14.75 13.82 -10.48
C VAL A 28 15.15 12.36 -10.35
N THR A 29 14.95 11.79 -9.18
CA THR A 29 15.19 10.36 -8.89
C THR A 29 13.94 9.52 -9.13
N SER A 30 12.78 10.03 -8.74
CA SER A 30 11.50 9.39 -9.05
C SER A 30 10.40 10.43 -9.32
N CYS A 31 9.45 10.06 -10.17
CA CYS A 31 8.26 10.86 -10.45
C CYS A 31 7.05 9.94 -10.56
N SER A 32 5.97 10.29 -9.87
CA SER A 32 4.69 9.58 -9.94
C SER A 32 3.56 10.58 -10.14
N VAL A 33 2.72 10.35 -11.15
CA VAL A 33 1.63 11.26 -11.52
C VAL A 33 0.29 10.57 -11.34
N SER A 34 -0.56 11.09 -10.46
CA SER A 34 -1.89 10.57 -10.20
C SER A 34 -2.96 11.32 -11.01
N LEU A 35 -3.62 10.61 -11.92
CA LEU A 35 -4.77 11.14 -12.66
C LEU A 35 -5.99 11.36 -11.76
N LEU A 36 -6.09 10.59 -10.67
CA LEU A 36 -7.24 10.60 -9.78
C LEU A 36 -7.28 11.86 -8.90
N THR A 37 -6.12 12.23 -8.35
CA THR A 37 -5.96 13.39 -7.49
C THR A 37 -5.47 14.63 -8.25
N ASN A 38 -5.20 14.51 -9.56
CA ASN A 38 -4.57 15.53 -10.38
C ASN A 38 -3.28 16.08 -9.73
N SER A 39 -2.51 15.19 -9.11
CA SER A 39 -1.27 15.52 -8.41
C SER A 39 -0.08 14.77 -9.00
N MET A 40 1.10 15.30 -8.76
CA MET A 40 2.38 14.71 -9.10
C MET A 40 3.28 14.74 -7.88
N ALA A 41 3.89 13.62 -7.58
CA ALA A 41 4.90 13.48 -6.55
C ALA A 41 6.26 13.32 -7.21
N VAL A 42 7.24 14.12 -6.79
CA VAL A 42 8.60 14.13 -7.32
C VAL A 42 9.59 13.96 -6.18
N GLU A 43 10.55 13.07 -6.38
CA GLU A 43 11.70 12.88 -5.49
C GLU A 43 12.97 13.28 -6.23
N GLY A 44 13.88 13.94 -5.53
CA GLY A 44 15.17 14.36 -6.10
C GLY A 44 15.57 15.73 -5.62
N THR A 45 16.58 16.28 -6.28
CA THR A 45 17.17 17.60 -6.01
C THR A 45 16.92 18.60 -7.15
N ALA A 46 15.97 18.29 -8.06
CA ALA A 46 15.68 19.13 -9.22
C ALA A 46 14.99 20.43 -8.80
N ASP A 47 15.31 21.51 -9.53
CA ASP A 47 14.68 22.81 -9.30
C ASP A 47 13.21 22.84 -9.70
N GLU A 48 12.39 23.53 -8.89
CA GLU A 48 10.95 23.70 -9.12
C GLU A 48 10.65 24.27 -10.52
N ALA A 49 11.39 25.30 -10.94
CA ALA A 49 11.19 25.94 -12.23
C ALA A 49 11.44 24.96 -13.39
N ALA A 50 12.44 24.08 -13.29
CA ALA A 50 12.73 23.05 -14.29
C ALA A 50 11.62 22.00 -14.37
N ILE A 51 11.06 21.58 -13.22
CA ILE A 51 9.94 20.62 -13.16
C ILE A 51 8.68 21.23 -13.80
N VAL A 52 8.33 22.48 -13.44
CA VAL A 52 7.16 23.17 -14.00
C VAL A 52 7.33 23.42 -15.50
N ALA A 53 8.53 23.79 -15.95
CA ALA A 53 8.83 23.97 -17.37
C ALA A 53 8.65 22.66 -18.16
N ALA A 54 9.16 21.53 -17.65
CA ALA A 54 9.00 20.22 -18.29
C ALA A 54 7.54 19.79 -18.42
N VAL A 55 6.71 20.07 -17.42
CA VAL A 55 5.26 19.80 -17.47
C VAL A 55 4.57 20.71 -18.49
N THR A 56 4.96 21.98 -18.55
CA THR A 56 4.38 22.97 -19.49
C THR A 56 4.76 22.62 -20.92
N GLU A 57 6.00 22.23 -21.19
CA GLU A 57 6.47 21.77 -22.50
C GLU A 57 5.74 20.48 -22.93
N ALA A 58 5.41 19.60 -21.97
CA ALA A 58 4.56 18.45 -22.24
C ALA A 58 3.10 18.80 -22.57
N GLY A 59 2.70 20.08 -22.45
CA GLY A 59 1.37 20.57 -22.81
C GLY A 59 0.37 20.64 -21.63
N TYR A 60 0.86 20.58 -20.37
CA TYR A 60 0.05 20.57 -19.14
C TYR A 60 0.47 21.72 -18.21
N GLY A 61 -0.36 22.05 -17.22
CA GLY A 61 0.00 23.02 -16.18
C GLY A 61 0.46 22.32 -14.91
N ALA A 62 1.47 22.87 -14.25
CA ALA A 62 1.89 22.41 -12.92
C ALA A 62 2.05 23.60 -11.97
N LYS A 63 1.71 23.37 -10.68
CA LYS A 63 1.93 24.29 -9.59
C LYS A 63 2.37 23.50 -8.37
N ARG A 64 3.47 23.89 -7.72
CA ARG A 64 3.91 23.28 -6.47
C ARG A 64 2.84 23.50 -5.40
N LYS A 65 2.49 22.44 -4.67
CA LYS A 65 1.76 22.60 -3.41
C LYS A 65 2.76 23.13 -2.41
N ALA A 66 2.57 24.39 -1.99
CA ALA A 66 3.46 25.03 -1.06
C ALA A 66 3.60 24.19 0.21
N ALA A 67 4.83 23.82 0.54
CA ALA A 67 5.25 23.37 1.85
C ALA A 67 5.51 24.59 2.71
N GLU A 68 4.54 25.52 2.85
CA GLU A 68 4.66 26.52 3.91
C GLU A 68 4.21 25.87 5.22
N PRO A 69 4.94 26.14 6.34
CA PRO A 69 4.49 25.82 7.68
C PRO A 69 3.42 26.80 8.17
N SER A 70 2.55 27.21 7.26
CA SER A 70 1.33 27.92 7.57
C SER A 70 0.22 26.93 7.44
N ALA A 71 -0.31 26.51 8.59
CA ALA A 71 -1.50 25.71 8.78
C ALA A 71 -2.42 25.76 7.54
N ALA A 72 -2.21 24.85 6.58
CA ALA A 72 -3.22 24.60 5.56
C ALA A 72 -4.46 24.18 6.31
N ARG A 73 -5.40 25.10 6.45
CA ARG A 73 -6.64 24.88 7.21
C ARG A 73 -7.23 23.55 6.73
N PRO A 74 -7.62 22.65 7.62
CA PRO A 74 -8.32 21.41 7.23
C PRO A 74 -9.50 21.68 6.29
N SER A 75 -10.06 22.89 6.32
CA SER A 75 -11.05 23.41 5.40
C SER A 75 -10.55 23.54 3.96
N GLU A 76 -9.32 23.99 3.70
CA GLU A 76 -8.77 24.17 2.34
C GLU A 76 -8.43 22.82 1.71
N ALA A 77 -7.91 21.88 2.49
CA ALA A 77 -7.65 20.52 2.03
C ALA A 77 -8.97 19.77 1.74
N LEU A 78 -10.02 20.00 2.54
CA LEU A 78 -11.35 19.44 2.29
C LEU A 78 -11.97 20.04 1.04
N GLU A 79 -11.84 21.36 0.81
CA GLU A 79 -12.31 22.08 -0.37
C GLU A 79 -11.61 21.61 -1.64
N ALA A 80 -10.30 21.30 -1.55
CA ALA A 80 -9.53 20.71 -2.67
C ALA A 80 -10.01 19.30 -3.08
N LEU A 81 -10.68 18.58 -2.19
CA LEU A 81 -11.28 17.26 -2.45
C LEU A 81 -12.73 17.36 -2.89
N GLU A 82 -13.36 18.53 -2.86
CA GLU A 82 -14.74 18.70 -3.32
C GLU A 82 -14.86 18.46 -4.83
N ASP A 83 -15.96 17.85 -5.21
CA ASP A 83 -16.25 17.51 -6.62
C ASP A 83 -16.81 18.74 -7.36
N HIS A 84 -15.94 19.56 -7.89
CA HIS A 84 -16.29 20.72 -8.70
C HIS A 84 -16.51 20.38 -10.19
N GLU A 85 -16.15 19.18 -10.64
CA GLU A 85 -16.27 18.78 -12.05
C GLU A 85 -17.64 18.19 -12.37
N THR A 86 -18.21 17.37 -11.51
CA THR A 86 -19.53 16.73 -11.74
C THR A 86 -20.65 17.75 -11.99
N PRO A 87 -20.79 18.88 -11.25
CA PRO A 87 -21.82 19.87 -11.52
C PRO A 87 -21.69 20.52 -12.90
N LYS A 88 -20.44 20.81 -13.33
CA LYS A 88 -20.14 21.39 -14.64
C LYS A 88 -20.48 20.43 -15.77
N LEU A 89 -20.05 19.16 -15.64
CA LEU A 89 -20.37 18.11 -16.61
C LEU A 89 -21.86 17.81 -16.67
N LYS A 90 -22.58 17.84 -15.54
CA LYS A 90 -24.01 17.65 -15.49
C LYS A 90 -24.75 18.75 -16.26
N ARG A 91 -24.38 20.04 -16.10
CA ARG A 91 -24.98 21.15 -16.86
C ARG A 91 -24.74 21.01 -18.37
N ARG A 92 -23.51 20.67 -18.76
CA ARG A 92 -23.14 20.41 -20.16
C ARG A 92 -23.94 19.25 -20.75
N LEU A 93 -24.06 18.16 -19.99
CA LEU A 93 -24.83 16.98 -20.39
C LEU A 93 -26.31 17.31 -20.60
N ILE A 94 -26.95 18.02 -19.68
CA ILE A 94 -28.34 18.39 -19.79
C ILE A 94 -28.58 19.27 -21.04
N ALA A 95 -27.69 20.23 -21.30
CA ALA A 95 -27.76 21.07 -22.48
C ALA A 95 -27.58 20.25 -23.78
N SER A 96 -26.50 19.38 -23.82
CA SER A 96 -26.29 18.53 -24.99
C SER A 96 -27.42 17.54 -25.24
N ALA A 97 -27.96 16.93 -24.18
CA ALA A 97 -29.10 15.99 -24.28
C ALA A 97 -30.36 16.66 -24.77
N GLY A 98 -30.63 17.92 -24.36
CA GLY A 98 -31.79 18.67 -24.85
C GLY A 98 -31.75 18.90 -26.36
N PHE A 99 -30.61 19.38 -26.89
CA PHE A 99 -30.44 19.57 -28.33
C PHE A 99 -30.37 18.23 -29.09
N LEU A 100 -29.77 17.20 -28.49
CA LEU A 100 -29.71 15.86 -29.07
C LEU A 100 -31.10 15.23 -29.22
N LEU A 101 -32.01 15.40 -28.26
CA LEU A 101 -33.38 14.90 -28.34
C LEU A 101 -34.13 15.54 -29.52
N VAL A 102 -33.94 16.86 -29.75
CA VAL A 102 -34.52 17.54 -30.91
C VAL A 102 -33.91 16.99 -32.21
N LEU A 103 -32.59 16.81 -32.24
CA LEU A 103 -31.93 16.26 -33.41
C LEU A 103 -32.41 14.82 -33.73
N MET A 104 -32.50 13.94 -32.71
CA MET A 104 -33.00 12.57 -32.85
C MET A 104 -34.47 12.52 -33.29
N TYR A 105 -35.29 13.50 -32.87
CA TYR A 105 -36.68 13.62 -33.34
C TYR A 105 -36.73 13.90 -34.85
N LEU A 106 -35.88 14.78 -35.34
CA LEU A 106 -35.82 15.16 -36.74
C LEU A 106 -35.26 14.03 -37.62
N SER A 107 -34.10 13.47 -37.24
CA SER A 107 -33.41 12.46 -38.03
C SER A 107 -34.12 11.08 -37.91
N MET A 108 -34.09 10.42 -36.76
CA MET A 108 -34.66 9.08 -36.62
C MET A 108 -36.16 9.08 -36.45
N GLY A 109 -36.74 10.04 -35.72
CA GLY A 109 -38.18 10.08 -35.43
C GLY A 109 -39.00 10.23 -36.69
N HIS A 110 -38.59 11.13 -37.56
CA HIS A 110 -39.31 11.34 -38.86
C HIS A 110 -38.97 10.24 -39.88
N MET A 111 -37.66 9.94 -40.07
CA MET A 111 -37.21 9.00 -41.13
C MET A 111 -37.65 7.56 -40.87
N MET A 112 -37.58 7.09 -39.58
CA MET A 112 -37.89 5.70 -39.25
C MET A 112 -39.32 5.46 -38.83
N TRP A 113 -39.96 6.44 -38.16
CA TRP A 113 -41.28 6.29 -37.58
C TRP A 113 -42.35 7.28 -38.13
N GLY A 114 -41.96 8.12 -39.09
CA GLY A 114 -42.91 9.04 -39.73
C GLY A 114 -43.50 10.09 -38.79
N TRP A 115 -42.75 10.52 -37.75
CA TRP A 115 -43.26 11.55 -36.83
C TRP A 115 -43.48 12.88 -37.52
N PRO A 116 -44.55 13.66 -37.16
CA PRO A 116 -44.92 14.89 -37.83
C PRO A 116 -43.81 15.93 -37.74
N LEU A 117 -43.51 16.59 -38.86
CA LEU A 117 -42.59 17.70 -38.93
C LEU A 117 -43.33 19.05 -38.98
N PRO A 118 -42.67 20.14 -38.55
CA PRO A 118 -43.15 21.49 -38.86
C PRO A 118 -43.25 21.69 -40.39
N GLY A 119 -44.31 22.33 -40.89
CA GLY A 119 -44.62 22.39 -42.33
C GLY A 119 -43.52 23.00 -43.21
N PHE A 120 -42.57 23.77 -42.66
CA PHE A 120 -41.42 24.30 -43.42
C PHE A 120 -40.30 23.26 -43.65
N LEU A 121 -40.33 22.18 -42.93
CA LEU A 121 -39.38 21.06 -43.07
C LEU A 121 -39.96 19.89 -43.87
N GLU A 122 -41.29 19.80 -43.95
CA GLU A 122 -41.96 18.71 -44.61
C GLU A 122 -41.65 18.72 -46.13
N GLY A 123 -41.01 17.63 -46.63
CA GLY A 123 -40.57 17.54 -48.02
C GLY A 123 -39.38 18.42 -48.38
N ASN A 124 -38.83 19.21 -47.45
CA ASN A 124 -37.64 20.04 -47.66
C ASN A 124 -36.39 19.41 -47.03
N HIS A 125 -35.77 18.44 -47.74
CA HIS A 125 -34.61 17.69 -47.26
C HIS A 125 -33.39 18.58 -46.99
N VAL A 126 -33.19 19.68 -47.76
CA VAL A 126 -32.08 20.64 -47.50
C VAL A 126 -32.30 21.42 -46.22
N ALA A 127 -33.52 21.89 -45.94
CA ALA A 127 -33.81 22.58 -44.69
C ALA A 127 -33.65 21.67 -43.47
N MET A 128 -33.99 20.38 -43.62
CA MET A 128 -33.82 19.36 -42.61
C MET A 128 -32.33 19.13 -42.33
N GLY A 129 -31.50 18.87 -43.34
CA GLY A 129 -30.04 18.71 -43.19
C GLY A 129 -29.33 19.96 -42.62
N LEU A 130 -29.80 21.18 -43.00
CA LEU A 130 -29.30 22.42 -42.39
C LEU A 130 -29.66 22.52 -40.90
N THR A 131 -30.85 22.11 -40.54
CA THR A 131 -31.30 22.13 -39.13
C THR A 131 -30.49 21.14 -38.30
N GLU A 132 -30.26 19.94 -38.81
CA GLU A 132 -29.42 18.93 -38.19
C GLU A 132 -27.95 19.40 -38.02
N MET A 133 -27.37 20.03 -39.04
CA MET A 133 -26.06 20.64 -39.01
C MET A 133 -25.94 21.70 -37.90
N LEU A 134 -26.94 22.64 -37.82
CA LEU A 134 -26.93 23.70 -36.81
C LEU A 134 -27.03 23.13 -35.39
N LEU A 135 -27.92 22.17 -35.15
CA LEU A 135 -28.06 21.49 -33.85
C LEU A 135 -26.77 20.78 -33.46
N THR A 136 -26.13 20.12 -34.41
CA THR A 136 -24.84 19.45 -34.18
C THR A 136 -23.74 20.45 -33.86
N ILE A 137 -23.66 21.60 -34.55
CA ILE A 137 -22.71 22.67 -34.23
C ILE A 137 -22.90 23.16 -32.78
N ILE A 138 -24.13 23.35 -32.35
CA ILE A 138 -24.40 23.76 -30.95
C ILE A 138 -23.86 22.74 -29.98
N ILE A 139 -24.07 21.42 -30.21
CA ILE A 139 -23.56 20.35 -29.35
C ILE A 139 -22.04 20.32 -29.39
N MET A 140 -21.40 20.53 -30.56
CA MET A 140 -19.93 20.61 -30.69
C MET A 140 -19.38 21.80 -29.90
N VAL A 141 -20.01 22.97 -29.95
CA VAL A 141 -19.60 24.16 -29.17
C VAL A 141 -19.74 23.92 -27.68
N ILE A 142 -20.83 23.32 -27.21
CA ILE A 142 -21.00 22.94 -25.80
C ILE A 142 -19.86 22.00 -25.36
N ASN A 143 -19.41 21.15 -26.25
CA ASN A 143 -18.37 20.13 -25.98
C ASN A 143 -16.98 20.47 -26.57
N GLN A 144 -16.74 21.77 -26.92
CA GLN A 144 -15.49 22.24 -27.56
C GLN A 144 -14.20 21.79 -26.87
N ARG A 145 -14.24 21.52 -25.56
CA ARG A 145 -13.08 21.05 -24.78
C ARG A 145 -12.46 19.78 -25.37
N PHE A 146 -13.27 18.84 -25.90
CA PHE A 146 -12.75 17.63 -26.54
C PHE A 146 -11.92 17.95 -27.78
N PHE A 147 -12.35 18.90 -28.60
CA PHE A 147 -11.64 19.30 -29.79
C PHE A 147 -10.34 20.04 -29.47
N ILE A 148 -10.39 21.01 -28.54
CA ILE A 148 -9.20 21.77 -28.13
C ILE A 148 -8.15 20.85 -27.53
N SER A 149 -8.54 19.96 -26.60
CA SER A 149 -7.63 18.99 -25.97
C SER A 149 -7.11 17.96 -26.99
N GLY A 150 -8.02 17.41 -27.81
CA GLY A 150 -7.72 16.35 -28.77
C GLY A 150 -6.74 16.79 -29.84
N PHE A 151 -7.02 17.92 -30.53
CA PHE A 151 -6.15 18.44 -31.58
C PHE A 151 -4.84 18.99 -31.04
N ARG A 152 -4.82 19.64 -29.88
CA ARG A 152 -3.58 20.06 -29.22
C ARG A 152 -2.69 18.85 -28.94
N SER A 153 -3.22 17.76 -28.41
CA SER A 153 -2.48 16.53 -28.15
C SER A 153 -1.95 15.87 -29.42
N LEU A 154 -2.74 15.90 -30.49
CA LEU A 154 -2.33 15.38 -31.80
C LEU A 154 -1.15 16.18 -32.38
N LEU A 155 -1.22 17.51 -32.35
CA LEU A 155 -0.14 18.40 -32.81
C LEU A 155 1.18 18.17 -32.04
N HIS A 156 1.09 17.87 -30.75
CA HIS A 156 2.27 17.54 -29.94
C HIS A 156 2.70 16.05 -30.07
N ARG A 157 2.22 15.32 -31.09
CA ARG A 157 2.52 13.88 -31.36
C ARG A 157 2.26 12.97 -30.17
N ALA A 158 1.24 13.28 -29.39
CA ALA A 158 0.81 12.51 -28.23
C ALA A 158 -0.71 12.37 -28.20
N PRO A 159 -1.29 11.70 -29.19
CA PRO A 159 -2.74 11.54 -29.27
C PRO A 159 -3.26 10.87 -27.99
N ASN A 160 -4.34 11.39 -27.47
CA ASN A 160 -5.03 10.94 -26.28
C ASN A 160 -6.47 10.51 -26.62
N MET A 161 -7.24 10.18 -25.59
CA MET A 161 -8.64 9.82 -25.74
C MET A 161 -9.46 10.92 -26.42
N ASP A 162 -9.24 12.19 -26.05
CA ASP A 162 -9.98 13.32 -26.63
C ASP A 162 -9.67 13.47 -28.14
N THR A 163 -8.45 13.01 -28.57
CA THR A 163 -8.08 12.96 -29.98
C THR A 163 -8.95 11.99 -30.78
N LEU A 164 -9.25 10.80 -30.23
CA LEU A 164 -10.12 9.82 -30.93
C LEU A 164 -11.54 10.37 -31.11
N VAL A 165 -12.06 11.00 -30.05
CA VAL A 165 -13.38 11.64 -30.05
C VAL A 165 -13.43 12.79 -31.05
N ALA A 166 -12.42 13.67 -30.99
CA ALA A 166 -12.34 14.84 -31.88
C ALA A 166 -12.22 14.41 -33.35
N LEU A 167 -11.41 13.42 -33.69
CA LEU A 167 -11.27 12.88 -35.05
C LEU A 167 -12.57 12.26 -35.52
N GLY A 168 -13.20 11.41 -34.70
CA GLY A 168 -14.47 10.74 -35.06
C GLY A 168 -15.61 11.74 -35.30
N ALA A 169 -15.82 12.68 -34.36
CA ALA A 169 -16.88 13.69 -34.48
C ALA A 169 -16.61 14.67 -35.65
N THR A 170 -15.35 15.08 -35.83
CA THR A 170 -14.98 15.98 -36.96
C THR A 170 -15.15 15.29 -38.32
N ALA A 171 -14.77 14.01 -38.42
CA ALA A 171 -14.93 13.23 -39.66
C ALA A 171 -16.45 13.05 -40.01
N ALA A 172 -17.27 12.69 -39.00
CA ALA A 172 -18.71 12.55 -39.17
C ALA A 172 -19.36 13.87 -39.62
N PHE A 173 -19.06 14.97 -38.91
CA PHE A 173 -19.57 16.30 -39.25
C PHE A 173 -19.09 16.78 -40.61
N GLY A 174 -17.79 16.63 -40.93
CA GLY A 174 -17.23 17.07 -42.20
C GLY A 174 -17.80 16.34 -43.42
N TYR A 175 -17.93 15.00 -43.30
CA TYR A 175 -18.56 14.22 -44.34
C TYR A 175 -20.04 14.56 -44.56
N SER A 176 -20.84 14.69 -43.47
CA SER A 176 -22.24 15.08 -43.56
C SER A 176 -22.40 16.47 -44.15
N THR A 177 -21.49 17.38 -43.87
CA THR A 177 -21.46 18.69 -44.50
C THR A 177 -21.20 18.57 -46.00
N TYR A 178 -20.23 17.73 -46.44
CA TYR A 178 -20.05 17.44 -47.87
C TYR A 178 -21.30 16.84 -48.50
N ALA A 179 -21.92 15.83 -47.87
CA ALA A 179 -23.13 15.18 -48.38
C ALA A 179 -24.30 16.19 -48.51
N LEU A 180 -24.43 17.12 -47.56
CA LEU A 180 -25.42 18.20 -47.60
C LEU A 180 -25.19 19.11 -48.83
N PHE A 181 -23.95 19.53 -49.12
CA PHE A 181 -23.65 20.32 -50.30
C PHE A 181 -23.87 19.51 -51.60
N ALA A 182 -23.50 18.23 -51.65
CA ALA A 182 -23.76 17.38 -52.79
C ALA A 182 -25.25 17.14 -52.99
N MET A 183 -26.01 16.99 -51.93
CA MET A 183 -27.50 16.93 -51.99
C MET A 183 -28.12 18.19 -52.57
N THR A 184 -27.61 19.40 -52.26
CA THR A 184 -28.12 20.64 -52.86
C THR A 184 -27.92 20.65 -54.36
N ALA A 185 -26.78 20.14 -54.89
CA ALA A 185 -26.52 20.01 -56.32
C ALA A 185 -27.46 18.98 -56.98
N ALA A 186 -27.69 17.83 -56.35
CA ALA A 186 -28.66 16.83 -56.82
C ALA A 186 -30.10 17.37 -56.92
N GLN A 187 -30.49 18.17 -55.90
CA GLN A 187 -31.82 18.81 -55.90
C GLN A 187 -32.00 19.82 -57.02
N LEU A 188 -30.94 20.59 -57.40
CA LEU A 188 -30.94 21.51 -58.50
C LEU A 188 -31.13 20.79 -59.87
N HIS A 189 -30.64 19.54 -59.98
CA HIS A 189 -30.78 18.70 -61.15
C HIS A 189 -32.05 17.85 -61.18
N GLY A 190 -32.90 17.95 -60.12
CA GLY A 190 -34.15 17.22 -59.99
C GLY A 190 -34.00 15.71 -59.75
N ASP A 191 -32.84 15.26 -59.33
CA ASP A 191 -32.54 13.85 -59.09
C ASP A 191 -32.94 13.46 -57.63
N ALA A 192 -34.21 13.04 -57.52
CA ALA A 192 -34.77 12.69 -56.18
C ALA A 192 -34.12 11.45 -55.54
N GLU A 193 -33.67 10.50 -56.37
CA GLU A 193 -33.01 9.27 -55.85
C GLU A 193 -31.64 9.61 -55.25
N LEU A 194 -30.86 10.46 -55.93
CA LEU A 194 -29.59 10.93 -55.40
C LEU A 194 -29.71 11.83 -54.17
N VAL A 195 -30.79 12.63 -54.08
CA VAL A 195 -31.12 13.42 -52.87
C VAL A 195 -31.35 12.50 -51.68
N MET A 196 -32.17 11.46 -51.85
CA MET A 196 -32.39 10.49 -50.79
C MET A 196 -31.14 9.72 -50.38
N HIS A 197 -30.31 9.31 -51.36
CA HIS A 197 -29.07 8.67 -51.09
C HIS A 197 -28.11 9.50 -50.20
N TYR A 198 -27.92 10.78 -50.48
CA TYR A 198 -27.13 11.68 -49.67
C TYR A 198 -27.75 11.96 -48.29
N MET A 199 -29.09 11.94 -48.20
CA MET A 199 -29.80 12.12 -46.94
C MET A 199 -29.56 10.92 -45.99
N ASP A 200 -29.55 9.69 -46.52
CA ASP A 200 -29.22 8.46 -45.75
C ASP A 200 -27.76 8.39 -45.32
N GLU A 201 -26.88 9.16 -45.98
CA GLU A 201 -25.47 9.26 -45.62
C GLU A 201 -25.13 10.36 -44.59
N PHE A 202 -26.13 10.98 -43.94
CA PHE A 202 -25.86 11.94 -42.88
C PHE A 202 -25.46 11.25 -41.58
N TYR A 203 -24.39 11.75 -40.98
CA TYR A 203 -23.85 11.32 -39.67
C TYR A 203 -23.83 12.48 -38.67
N PHE A 204 -24.62 13.54 -38.85
CA PHE A 204 -24.77 14.67 -37.91
C PHE A 204 -25.19 14.19 -36.53
N GLU A 205 -26.19 13.31 -36.48
CA GLU A 205 -26.69 12.69 -35.27
C GLU A 205 -25.59 11.83 -34.58
N SER A 206 -24.79 11.09 -35.38
CA SER A 206 -23.70 10.29 -34.88
C SER A 206 -22.63 11.14 -34.20
N ALA A 207 -22.21 12.27 -34.79
CA ALA A 207 -21.29 13.22 -34.20
C ALA A 207 -21.82 13.78 -32.86
N ALA A 208 -23.11 14.20 -32.85
CA ALA A 208 -23.79 14.75 -31.67
C ALA A 208 -23.93 13.68 -30.55
N MET A 209 -24.31 12.46 -30.91
CA MET A 209 -24.50 11.34 -29.99
C MET A 209 -23.20 10.92 -29.37
N ILE A 210 -22.09 10.79 -30.14
CA ILE A 210 -20.75 10.48 -29.66
C ILE A 210 -20.34 11.47 -28.56
N LEU A 211 -20.46 12.78 -28.82
CA LEU A 211 -20.08 13.83 -27.84
C LEU A 211 -20.96 13.78 -26.58
N THR A 212 -22.23 13.51 -26.73
CA THR A 212 -23.17 13.46 -25.60
C THR A 212 -22.94 12.22 -24.75
N LEU A 213 -22.82 11.03 -25.34
CA LEU A 213 -22.57 9.78 -24.62
C LEU A 213 -21.21 9.78 -23.93
N ILE A 214 -20.17 10.35 -24.56
CA ILE A 214 -18.87 10.52 -23.90
C ILE A 214 -18.98 11.48 -22.71
N THR A 215 -19.77 12.53 -22.81
CA THR A 215 -20.04 13.42 -21.67
C THR A 215 -20.78 12.71 -20.55
N VAL A 216 -21.71 11.76 -20.84
CA VAL A 216 -22.30 10.86 -19.83
C VAL A 216 -21.21 10.04 -19.16
N GLY A 217 -20.36 9.38 -19.94
CA GLY A 217 -19.24 8.59 -19.41
C GLY A 217 -18.33 9.41 -18.50
N LYS A 218 -17.94 10.61 -18.90
CA LYS A 218 -17.14 11.55 -18.11
C LYS A 218 -17.82 12.02 -16.84
N MET A 219 -19.12 12.26 -16.88
CA MET A 219 -19.89 12.63 -15.68
C MET A 219 -19.95 11.47 -14.68
N LEU A 220 -20.21 10.23 -15.15
CA LEU A 220 -20.19 9.04 -14.31
C LEU A 220 -18.80 8.79 -13.71
N GLU A 221 -17.75 8.99 -14.51
CA GLU A 221 -16.35 8.93 -14.07
C GLU A 221 -16.07 9.95 -12.94
N ALA A 222 -16.41 11.23 -13.14
CA ALA A 222 -16.21 12.29 -12.15
C ALA A 222 -16.97 12.01 -10.84
N ARG A 223 -18.26 11.64 -10.95
CA ARG A 223 -19.07 11.26 -9.78
C ARG A 223 -18.50 10.09 -9.01
N SER A 224 -17.96 9.12 -9.73
CA SER A 224 -17.38 7.92 -9.12
C SER A 224 -16.03 8.22 -8.45
N LYS A 225 -15.20 9.07 -9.06
CA LYS A 225 -13.98 9.60 -8.42
C LYS A 225 -14.32 10.33 -7.12
N GLY A 226 -15.38 11.15 -7.09
CA GLY A 226 -15.86 11.80 -5.87
C GLY A 226 -16.22 10.83 -4.76
N LYS A 227 -16.88 9.70 -5.08
CA LYS A 227 -17.21 8.65 -4.08
C LYS A 227 -15.99 7.91 -3.56
N THR A 228 -14.93 7.76 -4.33
CA THR A 228 -13.71 7.08 -3.88
C THR A 228 -12.91 7.92 -2.88
N THR A 229 -13.07 9.25 -2.89
CA THR A 229 -12.45 10.15 -1.91
C THR A 229 -13.27 10.30 -0.61
N ASP A 230 -14.46 9.72 -0.53
CA ASP A 230 -15.37 9.89 0.62
C ASP A 230 -14.77 9.33 1.93
N ALA A 231 -13.95 8.28 1.86
CA ALA A 231 -13.26 7.74 3.04
C ALA A 231 -12.27 8.77 3.62
N LEU A 232 -11.48 9.42 2.78
CA LEU A 232 -10.55 10.48 3.17
C LEU A 232 -11.29 11.70 3.72
N LYS A 233 -12.36 12.13 3.05
CA LYS A 233 -13.22 13.23 3.52
C LYS A 233 -13.85 12.92 4.87
N SER A 234 -14.24 11.66 5.10
CA SER A 234 -14.82 11.24 6.38
C SER A 234 -13.80 11.36 7.51
N LEU A 235 -12.54 10.95 7.28
CA LEU A 235 -11.45 11.10 8.25
C LEU A 235 -11.17 12.59 8.54
N MET A 236 -11.09 13.43 7.51
CA MET A 236 -10.85 14.87 7.67
C MET A 236 -11.97 15.59 8.42
N LYS A 237 -13.22 15.14 8.28
CA LYS A 237 -14.37 15.69 9.01
C LYS A 237 -14.37 15.38 10.50
N LEU A 238 -13.59 14.42 10.96
CA LEU A 238 -13.44 14.07 12.37
C LEU A 238 -12.58 15.08 13.13
N ALA A 239 -11.73 15.83 12.44
CA ALA A 239 -10.87 16.84 13.04
C ALA A 239 -11.70 17.94 13.71
N PRO A 240 -11.56 18.16 15.02
CA PRO A 240 -12.21 19.27 15.74
C PRO A 240 -11.72 20.62 15.21
N LYS A 241 -12.57 21.62 15.26
CA LYS A 241 -12.23 22.98 14.82
C LYS A 241 -11.73 23.86 15.96
N THR A 242 -12.07 23.52 17.18
CA THR A 242 -11.75 24.30 18.41
C THR A 242 -11.32 23.37 19.51
N ALA A 243 -10.57 23.93 20.47
CA ALA A 243 -10.17 23.26 21.71
C ALA A 243 -10.43 24.18 22.92
N THR A 244 -10.82 23.59 24.04
CA THR A 244 -10.91 24.30 25.33
C THR A 244 -9.57 24.17 26.05
N VAL A 245 -8.77 25.24 26.04
CA VAL A 245 -7.44 25.28 26.65
C VAL A 245 -7.46 26.06 27.95
N VAL A 246 -6.70 25.58 28.96
CA VAL A 246 -6.53 26.26 30.23
C VAL A 246 -5.29 27.14 30.19
N ARG A 247 -5.47 28.45 30.13
CA ARG A 247 -4.37 29.43 30.17
C ARG A 247 -4.52 30.35 31.36
N SER A 248 -3.49 30.46 32.18
CA SER A 248 -3.51 31.28 33.43
C SER A 248 -4.67 30.91 34.38
N GLY A 249 -5.01 29.62 34.44
CA GLY A 249 -6.09 29.10 35.30
C GLY A 249 -7.51 29.35 34.79
N LYS A 250 -7.68 29.90 33.57
CA LYS A 250 -8.99 30.13 32.97
C LYS A 250 -9.15 29.26 31.73
N GLU A 251 -10.31 28.62 31.58
CA GLU A 251 -10.68 27.92 30.37
C GLU A 251 -11.04 28.92 29.26
N THR A 252 -10.44 28.72 28.09
CA THR A 252 -10.67 29.56 26.91
C THR A 252 -10.84 28.67 25.69
N VAL A 253 -11.89 28.87 24.92
CA VAL A 253 -12.07 28.18 23.63
C VAL A 253 -11.22 28.88 22.57
N VAL A 254 -10.31 28.14 21.97
CA VAL A 254 -9.42 28.63 20.93
C VAL A 254 -9.56 27.79 19.64
N PRO A 255 -9.30 28.37 18.46
CA PRO A 255 -9.12 27.57 17.24
C PRO A 255 -8.02 26.52 17.42
N ILE A 256 -8.18 25.36 16.78
CA ILE A 256 -7.25 24.23 16.94
C ILE A 256 -5.80 24.60 16.55
N GLU A 257 -5.62 25.51 15.61
CA GLU A 257 -4.33 25.98 15.12
C GLU A 257 -3.56 26.81 16.18
N GLN A 258 -4.23 27.28 17.23
CA GLN A 258 -3.62 28.06 18.31
C GLN A 258 -3.20 27.21 19.51
N VAL A 259 -3.48 25.91 19.48
CA VAL A 259 -3.03 24.97 20.50
C VAL A 259 -1.56 24.65 20.29
N ARG A 260 -0.78 24.68 21.36
CA ARG A 260 0.67 24.41 21.35
C ARG A 260 0.98 23.17 22.17
N THR A 261 2.06 22.49 21.81
CA THR A 261 2.60 21.40 22.63
C THR A 261 2.88 21.88 24.04
N GLY A 262 2.39 21.12 25.05
CA GLY A 262 2.46 21.48 26.45
C GLY A 262 1.24 22.26 26.99
N ASP A 263 0.35 22.77 26.12
CA ASP A 263 -0.90 23.39 26.57
C ASP A 263 -1.77 22.35 27.30
N ILE A 264 -2.45 22.79 28.36
CA ILE A 264 -3.43 21.95 29.06
C ILE A 264 -4.79 22.19 28.44
N PHE A 265 -5.44 21.11 27.99
CA PHE A 265 -6.79 21.16 27.44
C PHE A 265 -7.76 20.28 28.22
N VAL A 266 -9.04 20.63 28.16
CA VAL A 266 -10.12 19.97 28.87
C VAL A 266 -11.09 19.37 27.88
N VAL A 267 -11.54 18.14 28.16
CA VAL A 267 -12.51 17.41 27.33
C VAL A 267 -13.64 16.90 28.22
N ARG A 268 -14.84 17.36 27.96
CA ARG A 268 -16.05 16.98 28.69
C ARG A 268 -16.72 15.75 28.06
N PRO A 269 -17.62 15.09 28.81
CA PRO A 269 -18.41 14.01 28.21
C PRO A 269 -19.14 14.45 26.95
N GLY A 270 -19.03 13.64 25.90
CA GLY A 270 -19.61 13.93 24.57
C GLY A 270 -18.76 14.84 23.69
N GLU A 271 -17.64 15.36 24.17
CA GLU A 271 -16.72 16.17 23.35
C GLU A 271 -15.66 15.29 22.66
N THR A 272 -15.22 15.75 21.50
CA THR A 272 -14.13 15.13 20.76
C THR A 272 -12.78 15.66 21.26
N ILE A 273 -11.80 14.79 21.44
CA ILE A 273 -10.44 15.13 21.86
C ILE A 273 -9.78 15.96 20.75
N PRO A 274 -9.30 17.19 21.06
CA PRO A 274 -8.88 18.14 20.03
C PRO A 274 -7.51 17.83 19.44
N VAL A 275 -6.54 17.43 20.26
CA VAL A 275 -5.15 17.13 19.88
C VAL A 275 -4.66 15.89 20.64
N ASP A 276 -3.56 15.30 20.20
CA ASP A 276 -2.96 14.19 20.96
C ASP A 276 -2.40 14.72 22.28
N GLY A 277 -2.59 13.94 23.36
CA GLY A 277 -2.16 14.34 24.68
C GLY A 277 -1.99 13.19 25.64
N VAL A 278 -1.61 13.53 26.87
CA VAL A 278 -1.53 12.62 28.00
C VAL A 278 -2.49 13.12 29.08
N VAL A 279 -3.30 12.24 29.66
CA VAL A 279 -4.22 12.56 30.73
C VAL A 279 -3.43 12.94 31.98
N GLU A 280 -3.64 14.14 32.50
CA GLU A 280 -3.08 14.57 33.79
C GLU A 280 -4.04 14.31 34.95
N GLU A 281 -5.33 14.51 34.73
CA GLU A 281 -6.36 14.40 35.74
C GLU A 281 -7.67 13.89 35.14
N GLY A 282 -8.35 13.02 35.88
CA GLY A 282 -9.63 12.45 35.50
C GLY A 282 -9.52 11.02 34.98
N SER A 283 -10.66 10.42 34.75
CA SER A 283 -10.78 9.10 34.10
C SER A 283 -12.07 9.05 33.28
N SER A 284 -12.02 8.38 32.15
CA SER A 284 -13.15 8.25 31.23
C SER A 284 -13.01 7.09 30.28
N ALA A 285 -14.15 6.59 29.81
CA ALA A 285 -14.20 5.72 28.64
C ALA A 285 -14.12 6.55 27.34
N VAL A 286 -13.11 6.33 26.51
CA VAL A 286 -12.88 7.04 25.25
C VAL A 286 -13.18 6.10 24.08
N ASN A 287 -14.05 6.55 23.17
CA ASN A 287 -14.35 5.82 21.95
C ASN A 287 -13.32 6.16 20.86
N GLU A 288 -12.45 5.22 20.56
CA GLU A 288 -11.40 5.36 19.56
C GLU A 288 -11.78 4.75 18.19
N ALA A 289 -13.06 4.40 17.98
CA ALA A 289 -13.54 3.74 16.76
C ALA A 289 -13.23 4.51 15.47
N ALA A 290 -13.14 5.83 15.56
CA ALA A 290 -12.81 6.69 14.43
C ALA A 290 -11.40 6.45 13.85
N LEU A 291 -10.44 6.09 14.70
CA LEU A 291 -9.04 5.83 14.34
C LEU A 291 -8.73 4.34 14.25
N THR A 292 -9.27 3.56 15.19
CA THR A 292 -8.96 2.13 15.32
C THR A 292 -9.98 1.22 14.65
N GLY A 293 -11.21 1.71 14.42
CA GLY A 293 -12.33 0.91 13.92
C GLY A 293 -12.92 -0.06 14.95
N GLU A 294 -12.62 0.09 16.24
CA GLU A 294 -13.23 -0.68 17.33
C GLU A 294 -14.32 0.10 18.04
N SER A 295 -15.49 -0.55 18.18
CA SER A 295 -16.65 0.10 18.80
C SER A 295 -16.65 0.04 20.33
N ILE A 296 -15.74 -0.75 20.93
CA ILE A 296 -15.64 -0.86 22.39
C ILE A 296 -14.80 0.31 22.91
N PRO A 297 -15.34 1.15 23.78
CA PRO A 297 -14.59 2.25 24.39
C PRO A 297 -13.42 1.72 25.24
N VAL A 298 -12.35 2.48 25.30
CA VAL A 298 -11.14 2.20 26.09
C VAL A 298 -11.14 3.09 27.32
N ASP A 299 -10.98 2.51 28.50
CA ASP A 299 -10.84 3.29 29.73
C ASP A 299 -9.48 4.00 29.75
N LYS A 300 -9.49 5.30 30.05
CA LYS A 300 -8.31 6.17 30.16
C LYS A 300 -8.27 6.78 31.56
N ALA A 301 -7.09 6.76 32.15
CA ALA A 301 -6.81 7.33 33.48
C ALA A 301 -5.56 8.24 33.39
N ALA A 302 -5.21 8.88 34.50
CA ALA A 302 -4.01 9.72 34.57
C ALA A 302 -2.74 8.95 34.16
N GLY A 303 -1.97 9.50 33.25
CA GLY A 303 -0.80 8.90 32.63
C GLY A 303 -1.05 8.26 31.26
N ASP A 304 -2.31 8.00 30.87
CA ASP A 304 -2.64 7.39 29.59
C ASP A 304 -2.62 8.38 28.44
N ALA A 305 -2.20 7.90 27.27
CA ALA A 305 -2.24 8.68 26.04
C ALA A 305 -3.66 8.73 25.45
N VAL A 306 -4.03 9.89 24.90
CA VAL A 306 -5.27 10.12 24.16
C VAL A 306 -4.96 10.70 22.79
N SER A 307 -5.75 10.33 21.80
CA SER A 307 -5.54 10.72 20.40
C SER A 307 -6.60 11.70 19.91
N ALA A 308 -6.21 12.63 19.07
CA ALA A 308 -7.10 13.57 18.42
C ALA A 308 -8.23 12.86 17.66
N ALA A 309 -9.40 13.49 17.58
CA ALA A 309 -10.62 12.98 16.92
C ALA A 309 -11.28 11.76 17.58
N THR A 310 -10.84 11.31 18.75
CA THR A 310 -11.54 10.30 19.55
C THR A 310 -12.60 10.96 20.42
N LEU A 311 -13.66 10.23 20.77
CA LEU A 311 -14.82 10.78 21.49
C LEU A 311 -14.77 10.41 22.96
N ASN A 312 -14.74 11.41 23.84
CA ASN A 312 -14.87 11.22 25.29
C ASN A 312 -16.34 10.89 25.64
N GLN A 313 -16.60 9.74 26.30
CA GLN A 313 -17.98 9.29 26.52
C GLN A 313 -18.56 9.66 27.90
N SER A 314 -17.80 9.49 28.96
CA SER A 314 -18.41 9.46 30.29
C SER A 314 -17.80 10.41 31.31
N GLY A 315 -16.49 10.51 31.40
CA GLY A 315 -15.80 11.26 32.45
C GLY A 315 -15.26 12.61 31.94
N PHE A 316 -14.73 13.38 32.88
CA PHE A 316 -14.00 14.60 32.60
C PHE A 316 -12.51 14.25 32.45
N LEU A 317 -11.87 14.79 31.43
CA LEU A 317 -10.45 14.60 31.19
C LEU A 317 -9.74 15.95 31.11
N ARG A 318 -8.66 16.08 31.85
CA ARG A 318 -7.70 17.17 31.74
C ARG A 318 -6.41 16.60 31.21
N CYS A 319 -6.01 17.06 30.01
CA CYS A 319 -4.91 16.47 29.28
C CYS A 319 -3.86 17.54 28.96
N ARG A 320 -2.59 17.12 28.86
CA ARG A 320 -1.50 17.92 28.33
C ARG A 320 -1.27 17.56 26.88
N ALA A 321 -1.24 18.55 25.99
CA ALA A 321 -0.99 18.36 24.57
C ALA A 321 0.44 17.84 24.33
N SER A 322 0.56 16.70 23.68
CA SER A 322 1.83 16.06 23.30
C SER A 322 2.19 16.32 21.84
N ARG A 323 1.21 16.23 20.93
CA ARG A 323 1.36 16.50 19.50
C ARG A 323 0.22 17.38 19.01
N VAL A 324 0.53 18.37 18.19
CA VAL A 324 -0.43 19.38 17.69
C VAL A 324 -0.28 19.57 16.17
N GLY A 325 -1.32 20.08 15.52
CA GLY A 325 -1.29 20.42 14.11
C GLY A 325 -1.05 19.20 13.21
N GLU A 326 -0.02 19.27 12.36
CA GLU A 326 0.34 18.22 11.41
C GLU A 326 0.93 16.96 12.06
N ASP A 327 1.44 17.08 13.29
CA ASP A 327 2.07 15.98 14.02
C ASP A 327 1.05 15.10 14.76
N THR A 328 -0.23 15.50 14.81
CA THR A 328 -1.27 14.66 15.44
C THR A 328 -1.43 13.33 14.70
N THR A 329 -1.77 12.28 15.44
CA THR A 329 -2.03 10.94 14.90
C THR A 329 -3.04 10.97 13.75
N LEU A 330 -4.12 11.76 13.87
CA LEU A 330 -5.10 11.92 12.80
C LEU A 330 -4.48 12.56 11.55
N SER A 331 -3.67 13.62 11.71
CA SER A 331 -3.02 14.29 10.58
C SER A 331 -2.04 13.36 9.85
N GLN A 332 -1.28 12.56 10.59
CA GLN A 332 -0.39 11.55 10.02
C GLN A 332 -1.17 10.47 9.24
N ILE A 333 -2.31 9.99 9.75
CA ILE A 333 -3.18 9.05 9.05
C ILE A 333 -3.69 9.67 7.74
N ILE A 334 -4.20 10.90 7.78
CA ILE A 334 -4.70 11.62 6.61
C ILE A 334 -3.59 11.77 5.57
N ARG A 335 -2.38 12.14 5.99
CA ARG A 335 -1.21 12.28 5.13
C ARG A 335 -0.84 10.94 4.48
N MET A 336 -0.72 9.86 5.24
CA MET A 336 -0.41 8.53 4.70
C MET A 336 -1.44 8.08 3.65
N VAL A 337 -2.73 8.25 3.91
CA VAL A 337 -3.80 7.88 2.95
C VAL A 337 -3.74 8.77 1.70
N SER A 338 -3.42 10.06 1.86
CA SER A 338 -3.26 10.99 0.74
C SER A 338 -2.05 10.66 -0.12
N ASP A 339 -0.90 10.35 0.51
CA ASP A 339 0.34 9.98 -0.17
C ASP A 339 0.18 8.65 -0.93
N ALA A 340 -0.50 7.68 -0.32
CA ALA A 340 -0.85 6.43 -0.99
C ALA A 340 -1.71 6.67 -2.24
N ALA A 341 -2.64 7.62 -2.20
CA ALA A 341 -3.48 8.00 -3.35
C ALA A 341 -2.70 8.76 -4.44
N ALA A 342 -1.63 9.46 -4.06
CA ALA A 342 -0.78 10.21 -4.99
C ALA A 342 0.26 9.33 -5.70
N THR A 343 0.63 8.19 -5.13
CA THR A 343 1.62 7.27 -5.69
C THR A 343 1.01 6.28 -6.68
N LYS A 344 1.83 5.69 -7.56
CA LYS A 344 1.39 4.68 -8.52
C LYS A 344 1.97 3.31 -8.19
N ALA A 345 1.11 2.31 -8.15
CA ALA A 345 1.51 0.91 -8.09
C ALA A 345 2.23 0.46 -9.38
N PRO A 346 3.17 -0.48 -9.32
CA PRO A 346 3.83 -1.06 -10.50
C PRO A 346 2.87 -1.52 -11.58
N ILE A 347 1.76 -2.16 -11.23
CA ILE A 347 0.72 -2.60 -12.17
C ILE A 347 0.06 -1.43 -12.92
N ALA A 348 -0.08 -0.26 -12.30
CA ALA A 348 -0.60 0.94 -12.94
C ALA A 348 0.37 1.49 -13.99
N LYS A 349 1.68 1.44 -13.72
CA LYS A 349 2.72 1.86 -14.70
C LYS A 349 2.70 0.99 -15.96
N VAL A 350 2.40 -0.30 -15.83
CA VAL A 350 2.23 -1.21 -16.98
C VAL A 350 0.98 -0.83 -17.78
N ALA A 351 -0.15 -0.60 -17.12
CA ALA A 351 -1.40 -0.19 -17.78
C ALA A 351 -1.24 1.15 -18.53
N ASP A 352 -0.54 2.12 -17.94
CA ASP A 352 -0.26 3.41 -18.56
C ASP A 352 0.62 3.28 -19.83
N ARG A 353 1.63 2.40 -19.78
CA ARG A 353 2.49 2.11 -20.95
C ARG A 353 1.69 1.52 -22.09
N VAL A 354 0.83 0.55 -21.80
CA VAL A 354 -0.08 -0.05 -22.80
C VAL A 354 -1.01 1.02 -23.37
N SER A 355 -1.60 1.89 -22.56
CA SER A 355 -2.47 2.99 -23.02
C SER A 355 -1.74 3.94 -23.97
N GLY A 356 -0.46 4.21 -23.75
CA GLY A 356 0.35 5.08 -24.59
C GLY A 356 0.58 4.56 -26.00
N VAL A 357 0.62 3.23 -26.20
CA VAL A 357 0.74 2.58 -27.50
C VAL A 357 -0.61 2.34 -28.15
N PHE A 358 -1.64 2.14 -27.34
CA PHE A 358 -2.97 1.74 -27.78
C PHE A 358 -3.64 2.80 -28.68
N VAL A 359 -3.60 4.08 -28.32
CA VAL A 359 -4.25 5.17 -29.06
C VAL A 359 -3.66 5.33 -30.48
N PRO A 360 -2.33 5.41 -30.69
CA PRO A 360 -1.74 5.38 -32.02
C PRO A 360 -2.12 4.14 -32.84
N ALA A 361 -2.12 2.95 -32.21
CA ALA A 361 -2.49 1.71 -32.88
C ALA A 361 -3.94 1.74 -33.37
N VAL A 362 -4.87 2.25 -32.56
CA VAL A 362 -6.28 2.39 -32.94
C VAL A 362 -6.46 3.35 -34.11
N ILE A 363 -5.77 4.48 -34.12
CA ILE A 363 -5.83 5.42 -35.27
C ILE A 363 -5.35 4.71 -36.55
N SER A 364 -4.29 3.92 -36.47
CA SER A 364 -3.79 3.13 -37.58
C SER A 364 -4.80 2.07 -38.06
N ILE A 365 -5.45 1.37 -37.11
CA ILE A 365 -6.49 0.38 -37.41
C ILE A 365 -7.68 1.04 -38.11
N ALA A 366 -8.15 2.20 -37.61
CA ALA A 366 -9.24 2.95 -38.21
C ALA A 366 -8.92 3.37 -39.67
N LEU A 367 -7.68 3.86 -39.90
CA LEU A 367 -7.22 4.21 -41.25
C LEU A 367 -7.18 2.99 -42.16
N VAL A 368 -6.61 1.87 -41.70
CA VAL A 368 -6.58 0.61 -42.44
C VAL A 368 -8.00 0.12 -42.74
N THR A 369 -8.92 0.18 -41.77
CA THR A 369 -10.34 -0.17 -41.96
C THR A 369 -10.97 0.67 -43.05
N PHE A 370 -10.75 1.98 -43.04
CA PHE A 370 -11.23 2.88 -44.08
C PHE A 370 -10.72 2.47 -45.47
N VAL A 371 -9.40 2.26 -45.61
CA VAL A 371 -8.78 1.88 -46.87
C VAL A 371 -9.29 0.53 -47.39
N ILE A 372 -9.44 -0.47 -46.50
CA ILE A 372 -9.97 -1.79 -46.86
C ILE A 372 -11.37 -1.68 -47.48
N TRP A 373 -12.28 -0.97 -46.80
CA TRP A 373 -13.65 -0.82 -47.29
C TRP A 373 -13.73 -0.03 -48.60
N MET A 374 -12.83 0.95 -48.83
CA MET A 374 -12.70 1.64 -50.09
C MET A 374 -12.23 0.69 -51.23
N LEU A 375 -11.26 -0.20 -50.91
CA LEU A 375 -10.76 -1.20 -51.85
C LEU A 375 -11.77 -2.31 -52.20
N VAL A 376 -12.67 -2.59 -51.23
CA VAL A 376 -13.80 -3.53 -51.44
C VAL A 376 -14.91 -2.91 -52.29
N GLY A 377 -14.81 -1.59 -52.62
CA GLY A 377 -15.75 -0.90 -53.53
C GLY A 377 -16.99 -0.30 -52.83
N GLN A 378 -16.91 -0.14 -51.48
CA GLN A 378 -17.97 0.53 -50.72
C GLN A 378 -17.90 2.06 -50.85
N THR A 379 -19.00 2.77 -50.52
CA THR A 379 -19.01 4.23 -50.53
C THR A 379 -18.08 4.84 -49.48
N VAL A 380 -17.63 6.08 -49.71
CA VAL A 380 -16.81 6.83 -48.75
C VAL A 380 -17.51 6.95 -47.42
N GLY A 381 -18.85 7.21 -47.43
CA GLY A 381 -19.67 7.30 -46.23
C GLY A 381 -19.64 6.01 -45.42
N TYR A 382 -19.85 4.87 -46.10
CA TYR A 382 -19.81 3.56 -45.47
C TYR A 382 -18.44 3.25 -44.82
N ALA A 383 -17.37 3.44 -45.56
CA ALA A 383 -15.99 3.20 -45.11
C ALA A 383 -15.66 4.11 -43.91
N LEU A 384 -16.08 5.38 -43.98
CA LEU A 384 -15.88 6.36 -42.92
C LEU A 384 -16.64 5.99 -41.63
N ALA A 385 -17.90 5.53 -41.74
CA ALA A 385 -18.71 5.08 -40.61
C ALA A 385 -18.02 3.92 -39.85
N ARG A 386 -17.41 2.96 -40.56
CA ARG A 386 -16.62 1.86 -39.93
C ARG A 386 -15.37 2.38 -39.24
N ALA A 387 -14.62 3.26 -39.87
CA ALA A 387 -13.44 3.88 -39.26
C ALA A 387 -13.80 4.70 -38.02
N ILE A 388 -14.88 5.48 -38.05
CA ILE A 388 -15.38 6.23 -36.88
C ILE A 388 -15.81 5.28 -35.77
N SER A 389 -16.51 4.18 -36.11
CA SER A 389 -16.89 3.15 -35.12
C SER A 389 -15.68 2.57 -34.40
N VAL A 390 -14.58 2.27 -35.14
CA VAL A 390 -13.32 1.81 -34.56
C VAL A 390 -12.71 2.85 -33.63
N LEU A 391 -12.67 4.14 -34.02
CA LEU A 391 -12.11 5.21 -33.17
C LEU A 391 -12.91 5.36 -31.87
N VAL A 392 -14.21 5.30 -31.93
CA VAL A 392 -15.11 5.56 -30.81
C VAL A 392 -15.10 4.41 -29.81
N ILE A 393 -15.25 3.17 -30.27
CA ILE A 393 -15.31 2.00 -29.35
C ILE A 393 -13.99 1.78 -28.63
N SER A 394 -12.88 2.17 -29.23
CA SER A 394 -11.53 1.88 -28.74
C SER A 394 -11.04 2.86 -27.67
N CYS A 395 -11.92 3.62 -27.05
CA CYS A 395 -11.48 4.53 -25.99
C CYS A 395 -10.97 3.78 -24.76
N PRO A 396 -9.71 3.99 -24.29
CA PRO A 396 -9.15 3.29 -23.14
C PRO A 396 -9.54 3.94 -21.80
N CYS A 397 -10.75 4.53 -21.70
CA CYS A 397 -11.20 5.26 -20.51
C CYS A 397 -11.20 4.40 -19.26
N ALA A 398 -11.75 3.19 -19.36
CA ALA A 398 -11.84 2.22 -18.26
C ALA A 398 -10.45 1.75 -17.79
N LEU A 399 -9.48 1.63 -18.70
CA LEU A 399 -8.12 1.18 -18.39
C LEU A 399 -7.40 2.16 -17.46
N GLY A 400 -7.55 3.46 -17.69
CA GLY A 400 -6.92 4.50 -16.86
C GLY A 400 -7.48 4.59 -15.44
N LEU A 401 -8.70 4.08 -15.21
CA LEU A 401 -9.37 4.08 -13.90
C LEU A 401 -9.27 2.76 -13.15
N ALA A 402 -9.02 1.66 -13.86
CA ALA A 402 -9.06 0.31 -13.34
C ALA A 402 -8.20 0.11 -12.08
N THR A 403 -7.00 0.66 -12.07
CA THR A 403 -6.05 0.54 -10.96
C THR A 403 -6.23 1.62 -9.88
N PRO A 404 -6.24 2.93 -10.21
CA PRO A 404 -6.26 3.97 -9.18
C PRO A 404 -7.52 3.94 -8.31
N VAL A 405 -8.67 3.66 -8.90
CA VAL A 405 -9.95 3.60 -8.16
C VAL A 405 -9.95 2.43 -7.17
N ALA A 406 -9.50 1.23 -7.59
CA ALA A 406 -9.44 0.06 -6.72
C ALA A 406 -8.45 0.27 -5.55
N ILE A 407 -7.28 0.86 -5.82
CA ILE A 407 -6.28 1.18 -4.77
C ILE A 407 -6.86 2.17 -3.77
N MET A 408 -7.51 3.25 -4.24
CA MET A 408 -8.07 4.26 -3.34
C MET A 408 -9.18 3.69 -2.46
N VAL A 409 -10.06 2.87 -3.02
CA VAL A 409 -11.11 2.19 -2.24
C VAL A 409 -10.47 1.21 -1.25
N GLY A 410 -9.48 0.41 -1.69
CA GLY A 410 -8.75 -0.51 -0.83
C GLY A 410 -8.05 0.19 0.34
N ASN A 411 -7.33 1.29 0.08
CA ASN A 411 -6.72 2.12 1.13
C ASN A 411 -7.76 2.71 2.07
N GLY A 412 -8.90 3.18 1.54
CA GLY A 412 -9.99 3.72 2.34
C GLY A 412 -10.62 2.66 3.26
N VAL A 413 -10.77 1.42 2.77
CA VAL A 413 -11.23 0.28 3.59
C VAL A 413 -10.18 -0.06 4.65
N GLY A 414 -8.89 -0.10 4.30
CA GLY A 414 -7.80 -0.31 5.24
C GLY A 414 -7.79 0.71 6.35
N ALA A 415 -7.82 1.99 6.02
CA ALA A 415 -7.79 3.10 6.98
C ALA A 415 -8.94 3.04 7.99
N LYS A 416 -10.16 2.70 7.54
CA LYS A 416 -11.31 2.49 8.44
C LYS A 416 -11.12 1.37 9.47
N HIS A 417 -10.19 0.46 9.24
CA HIS A 417 -9.88 -0.65 10.12
C HIS A 417 -8.54 -0.51 10.83
N GLY A 418 -7.91 0.67 10.72
CA GLY A 418 -6.60 0.94 11.31
C GLY A 418 -5.43 0.28 10.56
N ILE A 419 -5.60 -0.07 9.29
CA ILE A 419 -4.57 -0.61 8.40
C ILE A 419 -4.19 0.46 7.39
N LEU A 420 -2.99 1.00 7.47
CA LEU A 420 -2.52 2.12 6.65
C LEU A 420 -1.41 1.66 5.71
N PHE A 421 -1.59 1.83 4.40
CA PHE A 421 -0.57 1.60 3.39
C PHE A 421 0.05 2.94 3.02
N LYS A 422 1.38 3.07 3.11
CA LYS A 422 2.07 4.33 2.78
C LYS A 422 2.04 4.68 1.31
N THR A 423 2.06 3.68 0.44
CA THR A 423 2.05 3.86 -1.00
C THR A 423 1.15 2.85 -1.69
N ALA A 424 0.77 3.14 -2.93
CA ALA A 424 0.08 2.18 -3.78
C ALA A 424 0.94 0.93 -4.07
N ALA A 425 2.27 1.08 -4.11
CA ALA A 425 3.20 -0.03 -4.26
C ALA A 425 3.24 -0.91 -3.02
N SER A 426 3.18 -0.33 -1.82
CA SER A 426 3.10 -1.07 -0.56
C SER A 426 1.84 -1.95 -0.48
N LEU A 427 0.69 -1.41 -0.94
CA LEU A 427 -0.54 -2.20 -1.04
C LEU A 427 -0.38 -3.35 -2.05
N GLU A 428 0.24 -3.10 -3.22
CA GLU A 428 0.48 -4.16 -4.21
C GLU A 428 1.44 -5.23 -3.66
N SER A 429 2.54 -4.83 -3.02
CA SER A 429 3.57 -5.72 -2.48
C SER A 429 3.01 -6.62 -1.38
N ALA A 430 2.25 -6.08 -0.43
CA ALA A 430 1.64 -6.83 0.66
C ALA A 430 0.76 -8.01 0.17
N GLY A 431 0.08 -7.86 -0.97
CA GLY A 431 -0.74 -8.94 -1.55
C GLY A 431 0.08 -10.06 -2.20
N ARG A 432 1.37 -9.83 -2.46
CA ARG A 432 2.27 -10.79 -3.11
C ARG A 432 3.15 -11.56 -2.13
N VAL A 433 3.04 -11.27 -0.84
CA VAL A 433 3.83 -11.90 0.23
C VAL A 433 3.63 -13.42 0.24
N GLU A 434 4.74 -14.14 0.39
CA GLU A 434 4.85 -15.60 0.46
C GLU A 434 5.43 -16.07 1.79
N ILE A 435 6.27 -15.24 2.43
CA ILE A 435 6.90 -15.50 3.72
C ILE A 435 6.63 -14.31 4.63
N VAL A 436 6.16 -14.56 5.85
CA VAL A 436 6.02 -13.55 6.91
C VAL A 436 7.03 -13.85 8.00
N ALA A 437 7.96 -12.93 8.20
CA ALA A 437 8.90 -12.93 9.31
C ALA A 437 8.34 -12.07 10.44
N LEU A 438 8.13 -12.66 11.60
CA LEU A 438 7.58 -12.00 12.78
C LEU A 438 8.68 -11.79 13.80
N ASP A 439 8.86 -10.58 14.29
CA ASP A 439 9.62 -10.41 15.54
C ASP A 439 8.87 -11.08 16.71
N LYS A 440 9.60 -11.48 17.75
CA LYS A 440 8.98 -12.05 18.93
C LYS A 440 8.35 -10.97 19.80
N THR A 441 9.20 -10.03 20.29
CA THR A 441 8.87 -9.10 21.36
C THR A 441 7.95 -7.99 20.88
N GLY A 442 6.83 -7.72 21.59
CA GLY A 442 5.86 -6.70 21.18
C GLY A 442 5.02 -7.09 19.95
N THR A 443 5.45 -8.09 19.15
CA THR A 443 4.76 -8.54 17.93
C THR A 443 3.97 -9.83 18.18
N ILE A 444 4.63 -10.96 18.47
CA ILE A 444 3.98 -12.23 18.86
C ILE A 444 3.57 -12.18 20.33
N THR A 445 4.42 -11.57 21.16
CA THR A 445 4.21 -11.40 22.60
C THR A 445 3.77 -9.99 22.94
N GLN A 446 3.34 -9.75 24.18
CA GLN A 446 2.88 -8.43 24.62
C GLN A 446 4.01 -7.40 24.67
N GLY A 447 5.28 -7.85 24.79
CA GLY A 447 6.46 -7.00 24.94
C GLY A 447 6.67 -6.50 26.37
N GLU A 448 5.78 -6.85 27.28
CA GLU A 448 5.86 -6.56 28.68
C GLU A 448 5.90 -7.86 29.48
N PRO A 449 7.02 -8.15 30.21
CA PRO A 449 7.08 -9.32 31.07
C PRO A 449 6.01 -9.28 32.16
N GLU A 450 5.41 -10.44 32.45
CA GLU A 450 4.44 -10.64 33.50
C GLU A 450 4.86 -11.80 34.42
N VAL A 451 4.44 -11.75 35.70
CA VAL A 451 4.59 -12.88 36.61
C VAL A 451 3.58 -13.96 36.23
N THR A 452 4.07 -15.12 35.82
CA THR A 452 3.24 -16.24 35.36
C THR A 452 3.06 -17.31 36.43
N ASP A 453 4.04 -17.54 37.30
CA ASP A 453 3.99 -18.57 38.33
C ASP A 453 4.68 -18.09 39.61
N LEU A 454 4.06 -18.48 40.73
CA LEU A 454 4.61 -18.29 42.06
C LEU A 454 4.82 -19.67 42.68
N LEU A 455 6.05 -19.99 43.04
CA LEU A 455 6.43 -21.25 43.66
C LEU A 455 7.04 -20.96 45.04
N PRO A 456 6.25 -20.81 46.11
CA PRO A 456 6.75 -20.57 47.47
C PRO A 456 7.50 -21.82 47.98
N ALA A 457 8.52 -21.59 48.79
CA ALA A 457 9.22 -22.65 49.50
C ALA A 457 8.34 -23.20 50.64
N PRO A 458 8.60 -24.45 51.12
CA PRO A 458 7.83 -25.01 52.24
C PRO A 458 7.80 -24.09 53.46
N GLY A 459 6.60 -23.72 53.91
CA GLY A 459 6.39 -22.82 55.04
C GLY A 459 6.34 -21.31 54.70
N VAL A 460 6.42 -20.96 53.40
CA VAL A 460 6.25 -19.58 52.90
C VAL A 460 4.94 -19.50 52.11
N THR A 461 4.17 -18.42 52.32
CA THR A 461 2.95 -18.18 51.50
C THR A 461 3.29 -17.45 50.21
N GLU A 462 2.40 -17.53 49.20
CA GLU A 462 2.57 -16.77 47.98
C GLU A 462 2.61 -15.25 48.23
N ASP A 463 1.77 -14.78 49.14
CA ASP A 463 1.69 -13.36 49.50
C ASP A 463 2.99 -12.90 50.20
N GLU A 464 3.60 -13.73 51.08
CA GLU A 464 4.89 -13.41 51.70
C GLU A 464 6.00 -13.38 50.69
N LEU A 465 6.08 -14.36 49.79
CA LEU A 465 7.03 -14.39 48.70
C LEU A 465 6.92 -13.14 47.83
N LEU A 466 5.71 -12.81 47.38
CA LEU A 466 5.49 -11.69 46.50
C LEU A 466 5.74 -10.34 47.19
N ARG A 467 5.36 -10.21 48.44
CA ARG A 467 5.60 -9.01 49.25
C ARG A 467 7.10 -8.73 49.45
N LEU A 468 7.88 -9.75 49.79
CA LEU A 468 9.32 -9.60 49.98
C LEU A 468 10.07 -9.40 48.68
N ALA A 469 9.66 -10.09 47.59
CA ALA A 469 10.16 -9.84 46.26
C ALA A 469 9.88 -8.40 45.81
N ASN A 470 8.65 -7.89 46.00
CA ASN A 470 8.28 -6.51 45.72
C ASN A 470 9.17 -5.50 46.47
N ALA A 471 9.42 -5.72 47.77
CA ALA A 471 10.29 -4.86 48.56
C ALA A 471 11.72 -4.74 47.98
N LEU A 472 12.25 -5.86 47.39
CA LEU A 472 13.56 -5.88 46.76
C LEU A 472 13.51 -5.24 45.38
N GLU A 473 12.51 -5.57 44.53
CA GLU A 473 12.43 -5.20 43.14
C GLU A 473 11.95 -3.75 42.88
N GLN A 474 11.26 -3.10 43.85
CA GLN A 474 10.81 -1.71 43.74
C GLN A 474 11.93 -0.71 43.40
N ARG A 475 13.18 -1.01 43.76
CA ARG A 475 14.33 -0.14 43.51
C ARG A 475 15.11 -0.52 42.23
N SER A 476 14.63 -1.50 41.51
CA SER A 476 15.27 -1.99 40.26
C SER A 476 14.52 -1.44 39.04
N GLU A 477 15.27 -0.94 38.06
CA GLU A 477 14.71 -0.50 36.77
C GLU A 477 14.59 -1.64 35.76
N HIS A 478 15.01 -2.86 36.12
CA HIS A 478 15.01 -4.01 35.22
C HIS A 478 13.57 -4.38 34.80
N PRO A 479 13.30 -4.73 33.52
CA PRO A 479 11.95 -5.11 33.06
C PRO A 479 11.33 -6.26 33.85
N LEU A 480 12.10 -7.24 34.32
CA LEU A 480 11.62 -8.35 35.15
C LEU A 480 11.19 -7.86 36.54
N ALA A 481 11.88 -6.84 37.09
CA ALA A 481 11.51 -6.22 38.37
C ALA A 481 10.15 -5.52 38.27
N ARG A 482 9.91 -4.78 37.17
CA ARG A 482 8.63 -4.13 36.93
C ARG A 482 7.45 -5.11 36.89
N ALA A 483 7.68 -6.32 36.38
CA ALA A 483 6.68 -7.38 36.36
C ALA A 483 6.29 -7.82 37.78
N VAL A 484 7.26 -8.01 38.67
CA VAL A 484 7.03 -8.36 40.09
C VAL A 484 6.33 -7.26 40.81
N VAL A 485 6.78 -6.00 40.65
CA VAL A 485 6.17 -4.82 41.26
C VAL A 485 4.71 -4.64 40.82
N ARG A 486 4.45 -4.82 39.50
CA ARG A 486 3.09 -4.71 38.97
C ARG A 486 2.15 -5.80 39.49
N ARG A 487 2.66 -7.03 39.66
CA ARG A 487 1.88 -8.12 40.24
C ARG A 487 1.55 -7.91 41.70
N ALA A 488 2.45 -7.23 42.42
CA ALA A 488 2.28 -6.87 43.85
C ALA A 488 1.55 -5.54 44.06
N ALA A 489 0.97 -4.94 43.03
CA ALA A 489 0.27 -3.66 43.16
C ALA A 489 -0.86 -3.74 44.20
N GLY A 490 -0.85 -2.79 45.17
CA GLY A 490 -1.79 -2.76 46.31
C GLY A 490 -1.31 -3.56 47.54
N MET A 491 -0.18 -4.27 47.48
CA MET A 491 0.42 -4.89 48.67
C MET A 491 1.38 -3.91 49.33
N ASP A 492 1.36 -3.90 50.69
CA ASP A 492 2.31 -3.13 51.46
C ASP A 492 3.71 -3.75 51.35
N ALA A 493 4.67 -2.98 50.84
CA ALA A 493 6.05 -3.42 50.70
C ALA A 493 6.92 -2.83 51.80
N PRO A 494 7.59 -3.67 52.60
CA PRO A 494 8.48 -3.16 53.65
C PRO A 494 9.69 -2.45 53.05
N GLU A 495 10.14 -1.40 53.72
CA GLU A 495 11.28 -0.61 53.24
C GLU A 495 12.58 -1.32 53.45
N VAL A 496 13.37 -1.46 52.35
CA VAL A 496 14.68 -2.14 52.38
C VAL A 496 15.81 -1.11 52.40
N THR A 497 16.89 -1.48 53.11
CA THR A 497 18.12 -0.70 53.17
C THR A 497 19.27 -1.43 52.48
N ASN A 498 20.40 -0.75 52.25
CA ASN A 498 21.62 -1.31 51.67
C ASN A 498 21.38 -2.04 50.32
N PHE A 499 20.45 -1.51 49.51
CA PHE A 499 20.16 -2.05 48.20
C PHE A 499 21.37 -2.01 47.26
N ARG A 500 21.69 -3.16 46.60
CA ARG A 500 22.74 -3.30 45.59
C ARG A 500 22.23 -4.15 44.43
N ALA A 501 22.40 -3.64 43.24
CA ALA A 501 22.27 -4.42 42.02
C ALA A 501 23.61 -5.06 41.66
N LEU A 502 23.60 -6.36 41.36
CA LEU A 502 24.78 -7.16 40.97
C LEU A 502 24.59 -7.56 39.50
N PRO A 503 25.21 -6.84 38.56
CA PRO A 503 25.01 -7.09 37.13
C PRO A 503 25.26 -8.57 36.76
N GLY A 504 24.29 -9.18 36.05
CA GLY A 504 24.37 -10.59 35.63
C GLY A 504 23.97 -11.62 36.69
N ASN A 505 23.87 -11.25 37.97
CA ASN A 505 23.58 -12.16 39.08
C ASN A 505 22.19 -11.92 39.68
N GLY A 506 21.93 -10.72 40.18
CA GLY A 506 20.66 -10.40 40.83
C GLY A 506 20.74 -9.14 41.69
N LEU A 507 19.93 -9.10 42.73
CA LEU A 507 19.75 -7.97 43.63
C LEU A 507 19.98 -8.41 45.06
N THR A 508 20.49 -7.52 45.92
CA THR A 508 20.61 -7.71 47.36
C THR A 508 20.17 -6.50 48.12
N ALA A 509 19.54 -6.67 49.26
CA ALA A 509 19.17 -5.60 50.22
C ALA A 509 19.15 -6.15 51.64
N GLU A 510 18.88 -5.31 52.58
CA GLU A 510 18.66 -5.64 53.99
C GLU A 510 17.25 -5.19 54.43
N LEU A 511 16.53 -6.11 55.08
CA LEU A 511 15.24 -5.89 55.68
C LEU A 511 15.33 -6.30 57.15
N ASP A 512 15.07 -5.37 58.07
CA ASP A 512 15.12 -5.58 59.52
C ASP A 512 16.44 -6.27 59.96
N GLY A 513 17.59 -5.88 59.38
CA GLY A 513 18.88 -6.46 59.66
C GLY A 513 19.11 -7.85 59.05
N GLN A 514 18.18 -8.36 58.26
CA GLN A 514 18.28 -9.63 57.57
C GLN A 514 18.57 -9.43 56.06
N LYS A 515 19.51 -10.18 55.51
CA LYS A 515 19.83 -10.15 54.08
C LYS A 515 18.68 -10.70 53.28
N LEU A 516 18.21 -9.90 52.32
CA LEU A 516 17.27 -10.27 51.27
C LEU A 516 18.01 -10.29 49.93
N ALA A 517 17.82 -11.32 49.13
CA ALA A 517 18.45 -11.47 47.81
C ALA A 517 17.47 -12.06 46.81
N GLY A 518 17.60 -11.63 45.55
CA GLY A 518 16.82 -12.13 44.44
C GLY A 518 17.65 -12.20 43.17
N GLY A 519 17.49 -13.25 42.35
CA GLY A 519 18.22 -13.36 41.10
C GLY A 519 18.20 -14.72 40.43
N SER A 520 19.28 -15.01 39.65
CA SER A 520 19.44 -16.28 38.91
C SER A 520 19.63 -17.48 39.81
N LEU A 521 19.39 -18.69 39.28
CA LEU A 521 19.66 -19.95 40.01
C LEU A 521 21.11 -20.02 40.54
N ALA A 522 22.10 -19.70 39.70
CA ALA A 522 23.49 -19.72 40.07
C ALA A 522 23.79 -18.76 41.23
N PHE A 523 23.23 -17.58 41.21
CA PHE A 523 23.36 -16.60 42.27
C PHE A 523 22.70 -17.09 43.57
N ALA A 524 21.47 -17.60 43.48
CA ALA A 524 20.80 -18.14 44.66
C ALA A 524 21.49 -19.34 45.28
N GLN A 525 22.05 -20.25 44.46
CA GLN A 525 22.87 -21.40 44.93
C GLN A 525 24.14 -20.98 45.67
N SER A 526 24.72 -19.82 45.33
CA SER A 526 25.87 -19.27 46.05
C SER A 526 25.52 -18.77 47.45
N LEU A 527 24.24 -18.55 47.76
CA LEU A 527 23.76 -17.99 49.01
C LEU A 527 23.05 -19.02 49.91
N VAL A 528 22.32 -19.96 49.29
CA VAL A 528 21.50 -20.94 50.01
C VAL A 528 21.51 -22.30 49.28
N SER A 529 21.28 -23.39 50.06
CA SER A 529 20.99 -24.70 49.48
C SER A 529 19.54 -24.72 48.93
N ILE A 530 19.41 -24.97 47.64
CA ILE A 530 18.11 -25.04 46.95
C ILE A 530 17.68 -26.48 46.85
N PRO A 531 16.51 -26.90 47.35
CA PRO A 531 15.98 -28.25 47.19
C PRO A 531 15.95 -28.71 45.71
N GLN A 532 16.30 -29.93 45.41
CA GLN A 532 16.36 -30.48 44.05
C GLN A 532 14.97 -30.33 43.35
N GLU A 533 13.91 -30.59 44.08
CA GLU A 533 12.55 -30.43 43.53
C GLU A 533 12.28 -29.02 43.03
N MET A 534 12.73 -27.98 43.74
CA MET A 534 12.58 -26.58 43.31
C MET A 534 13.46 -26.25 42.11
N GLN A 535 14.66 -26.84 42.04
CA GLN A 535 15.51 -26.69 40.85
C GLN A 535 14.86 -27.35 39.64
N ASP A 536 14.33 -28.57 39.78
CA ASP A 536 13.66 -29.29 38.69
C ASP A 536 12.40 -28.54 38.20
N ARG A 537 11.64 -27.94 39.14
CA ARG A 537 10.47 -27.07 38.78
C ARG A 537 10.92 -25.84 38.03
N ALA A 538 11.96 -25.17 38.45
CA ALA A 538 12.51 -24.00 37.79
C ALA A 538 13.04 -24.33 36.37
N VAL A 539 13.71 -25.50 36.23
CA VAL A 539 14.16 -26.00 34.93
C VAL A 539 12.96 -26.23 33.99
N ARG A 540 11.90 -26.87 34.48
CA ARG A 540 10.66 -27.03 33.67
C ARG A 540 10.02 -25.72 33.25
N LEU A 541 10.02 -24.71 34.15
CA LEU A 541 9.53 -23.36 33.79
C LEU A 541 10.43 -22.71 32.74
N ALA A 542 11.75 -22.85 32.85
CA ALA A 542 12.70 -22.37 31.85
C ALA A 542 12.51 -23.07 30.50
N GLU A 543 12.17 -24.36 30.48
CA GLU A 543 11.83 -25.13 29.28
C GLU A 543 10.53 -24.64 28.60
N GLN A 544 9.62 -24.04 29.37
CA GLN A 544 8.42 -23.37 28.86
C GLN A 544 8.67 -21.92 28.36
N GLY A 545 9.91 -21.47 28.36
CA GLY A 545 10.29 -20.12 27.93
C GLY A 545 10.14 -19.04 29.00
N LYS A 546 9.97 -19.43 30.28
CA LYS A 546 9.84 -18.51 31.40
C LYS A 546 11.20 -18.28 32.06
N THR A 547 11.37 -17.14 32.74
CA THR A 547 12.58 -16.79 33.48
C THR A 547 12.31 -16.97 34.96
N PRO A 548 12.86 -18.04 35.61
CA PRO A 548 12.70 -18.23 37.04
C PRO A 548 13.64 -17.33 37.81
N LEU A 549 13.12 -16.51 38.70
CA LEU A 549 13.83 -15.67 39.66
C LEU A 549 13.74 -16.29 41.04
N PHE A 550 14.87 -16.52 41.71
CA PHE A 550 14.95 -17.12 43.02
C PHE A 550 15.09 -16.02 44.09
N PHE A 551 14.29 -16.10 45.16
CA PHE A 551 14.29 -15.15 46.25
C PHE A 551 14.69 -15.85 47.54
N CYS A 552 15.56 -15.22 48.30
CA CYS A 552 16.14 -15.77 49.50
C CYS A 552 16.17 -14.72 50.62
N ARG A 553 15.99 -15.17 51.90
CA ARG A 553 16.12 -14.34 53.10
C ARG A 553 16.99 -15.04 54.12
N SER A 554 18.08 -14.39 54.59
CA SER A 554 18.96 -14.87 55.64
C SER A 554 19.36 -16.34 55.50
N GLY A 555 19.80 -16.76 54.31
CA GLY A 555 20.24 -18.14 54.08
C GLY A 555 19.12 -19.19 53.92
N LYS A 556 17.86 -18.76 53.78
CA LYS A 556 16.70 -19.62 53.49
C LYS A 556 16.08 -19.22 52.17
N LEU A 557 15.68 -20.21 51.37
CA LEU A 557 14.91 -19.99 50.14
C LEU A 557 13.49 -19.54 50.51
N LEU A 558 13.02 -18.43 49.94
CA LEU A 558 11.63 -17.97 50.01
C LEU A 558 10.77 -18.62 48.92
N GLY A 559 11.31 -18.76 47.77
CA GLY A 559 10.60 -19.33 46.62
C GLY A 559 11.18 -18.90 45.29
N VAL A 560 10.45 -19.25 44.21
CA VAL A 560 10.77 -18.92 42.83
C VAL A 560 9.58 -18.16 42.22
N ILE A 561 9.85 -17.04 41.59
CA ILE A 561 8.88 -16.29 40.78
C ILE A 561 9.28 -16.44 39.31
N ALA A 562 8.39 -17.01 38.49
CA ALA A 562 8.64 -17.09 37.06
C ALA A 562 8.02 -15.87 36.35
N VAL A 563 8.81 -15.26 35.52
CA VAL A 563 8.41 -14.12 34.70
C VAL A 563 8.60 -14.46 33.22
N ALA A 564 7.62 -14.15 32.40
CA ALA A 564 7.69 -14.35 30.97
C ALA A 564 7.01 -13.22 30.20
N ASP A 565 7.47 -12.99 28.98
CA ASP A 565 6.77 -12.17 27.98
C ASP A 565 5.68 -13.04 27.33
N VAL A 566 4.44 -12.76 27.68
CA VAL A 566 3.28 -13.60 27.38
C VAL A 566 2.87 -13.43 25.91
N ILE A 567 2.53 -14.54 25.23
CA ILE A 567 2.01 -14.51 23.85
C ILE A 567 0.67 -13.79 23.83
N LYS A 568 0.47 -12.88 22.87
CA LYS A 568 -0.82 -12.22 22.66
C LYS A 568 -1.91 -13.25 22.35
N PRO A 569 -3.12 -13.09 22.86
CA PRO A 569 -4.20 -14.08 22.68
C PRO A 569 -4.54 -14.35 21.22
N ASP A 570 -4.34 -13.37 20.35
CA ASP A 570 -4.65 -13.45 18.93
C ASP A 570 -3.50 -14.02 18.07
N SER A 571 -2.27 -14.13 18.59
CA SER A 571 -1.10 -14.57 17.81
C SER A 571 -1.24 -15.97 17.23
N PRO A 572 -1.68 -17.02 17.97
CA PRO A 572 -1.85 -18.34 17.39
C PRO A 572 -2.91 -18.39 16.30
N GLN A 573 -3.96 -17.58 16.39
CA GLN A 573 -4.98 -17.47 15.35
C GLN A 573 -4.41 -16.77 14.11
N ALA A 574 -3.68 -15.69 14.28
CA ALA A 574 -3.06 -14.95 13.18
C ALA A 574 -2.09 -15.83 12.38
N VAL A 575 -1.26 -16.62 13.07
CA VAL A 575 -0.35 -17.59 12.43
C VAL A 575 -1.12 -18.61 11.62
N ARG A 576 -2.18 -19.23 12.19
CA ARG A 576 -3.01 -20.18 11.44
C ARG A 576 -3.69 -19.56 10.23
N GLU A 577 -4.14 -18.31 10.32
CA GLU A 577 -4.75 -17.61 9.17
C GLU A 577 -3.72 -17.35 8.06
N LEU A 578 -2.49 -16.95 8.39
CA LEU A 578 -1.39 -16.78 7.43
C LEU A 578 -1.06 -18.11 6.73
N GLN A 579 -0.90 -19.18 7.49
CA GLN A 579 -0.68 -20.54 6.96
C GLN A 579 -1.86 -21.00 6.08
N GLY A 580 -3.09 -20.67 6.46
CA GLY A 580 -4.30 -20.92 5.67
C GLY A 580 -4.28 -20.22 4.29
N MET A 581 -3.65 -19.04 4.21
CA MET A 581 -3.41 -18.33 2.94
C MET A 581 -2.24 -18.91 2.13
N GLY A 582 -1.55 -19.93 2.62
CA GLY A 582 -0.36 -20.53 2.01
C GLY A 582 0.91 -19.70 2.21
N ILE A 583 0.99 -18.93 3.28
CA ILE A 583 2.15 -18.11 3.66
C ILE A 583 2.94 -18.87 4.71
N ARG A 584 4.26 -18.95 4.53
CA ARG A 584 5.19 -19.51 5.53
C ARG A 584 5.45 -18.46 6.60
N VAL A 585 5.34 -18.86 7.87
CA VAL A 585 5.52 -17.97 9.02
C VAL A 585 6.81 -18.31 9.75
N VAL A 586 7.71 -17.36 9.86
CA VAL A 586 9.03 -17.48 10.49
C VAL A 586 9.11 -16.53 11.68
N MET A 587 9.48 -17.03 12.85
CA MET A 587 9.73 -16.18 14.02
C MET A 587 11.21 -15.84 14.14
N LEU A 588 11.53 -14.56 14.34
CA LEU A 588 12.86 -14.04 14.60
C LEU A 588 12.96 -13.59 16.06
N THR A 589 14.02 -13.96 16.75
CA THR A 589 14.25 -13.52 18.14
C THR A 589 15.74 -13.53 18.51
N GLY A 590 16.13 -12.63 19.40
CA GLY A 590 17.44 -12.65 20.06
C GLY A 590 17.56 -13.66 21.21
N ASP A 591 16.47 -14.29 21.59
CA ASP A 591 16.46 -15.28 22.68
C ASP A 591 17.29 -16.51 22.35
N ASN A 592 17.65 -17.26 23.41
CA ASN A 592 18.26 -18.58 23.23
C ASN A 592 17.29 -19.55 22.52
N GLU A 593 17.86 -20.56 21.89
CA GLU A 593 17.15 -21.52 21.04
C GLU A 593 16.02 -22.27 21.79
N ARG A 594 16.21 -22.57 23.07
CA ARG A 594 15.24 -23.32 23.91
C ARG A 594 13.98 -22.48 24.12
N THR A 595 14.13 -21.25 24.60
CA THR A 595 13.03 -20.30 24.82
C THR A 595 12.30 -19.97 23.51
N ALA A 596 13.08 -19.71 22.44
CA ALA A 596 12.54 -19.42 21.12
C ALA A 596 11.68 -20.56 20.57
N LYS A 597 12.14 -21.80 20.67
CA LYS A 597 11.37 -22.99 20.22
C LYS A 597 10.09 -23.17 21.03
N ALA A 598 10.12 -22.93 22.36
CA ALA A 598 8.92 -23.04 23.21
C ALA A 598 7.84 -22.04 22.79
N ILE A 599 8.22 -20.77 22.59
CA ILE A 599 7.32 -19.71 22.16
C ILE A 599 6.82 -19.95 20.72
N GLY A 600 7.73 -20.37 19.82
CA GLY A 600 7.36 -20.68 18.44
C GLY A 600 6.35 -21.83 18.32
N ALA A 601 6.50 -22.87 19.14
CA ALA A 601 5.56 -23.99 19.22
C ALA A 601 4.19 -23.54 19.75
N GLN A 602 4.14 -22.67 20.78
CA GLN A 602 2.90 -22.12 21.30
C GLN A 602 2.21 -21.19 20.28
N ALA A 603 2.96 -20.39 19.54
CA ALA A 603 2.44 -19.54 18.48
C ALA A 603 2.05 -20.32 17.23
N GLY A 604 2.63 -21.52 17.02
CA GLY A 604 2.36 -22.40 15.88
C GLY A 604 3.07 -21.98 14.60
N VAL A 605 4.23 -21.29 14.68
CA VAL A 605 5.00 -20.86 13.50
C VAL A 605 5.66 -22.03 12.79
N ASP A 606 5.95 -21.88 11.48
CA ASP A 606 6.58 -22.95 10.67
C ASP A 606 8.08 -23.08 10.96
N GLU A 607 8.75 -21.98 11.33
CA GLU A 607 10.21 -21.95 11.57
C GLU A 607 10.55 -20.92 12.65
N VAL A 608 11.60 -21.21 13.40
CA VAL A 608 12.14 -20.33 14.43
C VAL A 608 13.62 -20.08 14.16
N ILE A 609 14.02 -18.82 14.10
CA ILE A 609 15.41 -18.40 13.98
C ILE A 609 15.78 -17.65 15.26
N ALA A 610 16.53 -18.32 16.13
CA ALA A 610 16.93 -17.84 17.46
C ALA A 610 18.33 -17.20 17.46
N GLY A 611 18.66 -16.46 18.52
CA GLY A 611 19.98 -15.86 18.70
C GLY A 611 20.33 -14.75 17.71
N VAL A 612 19.31 -14.13 17.09
CA VAL A 612 19.51 -13.08 16.09
C VAL A 612 19.65 -11.74 16.80
N LEU A 613 20.84 -11.18 16.79
CA LEU A 613 21.08 -9.81 17.28
C LEU A 613 20.33 -8.78 16.38
N PRO A 614 20.05 -7.57 16.90
CA PRO A 614 19.34 -6.55 16.14
C PRO A 614 19.92 -6.31 14.73
N ASP A 615 21.25 -6.16 14.63
CA ASP A 615 21.94 -5.95 13.36
C ASP A 615 21.90 -7.19 12.43
N GLY A 616 21.70 -8.38 12.98
CA GLY A 616 21.60 -9.64 12.24
C GLY A 616 20.23 -9.87 11.58
N LYS A 617 19.17 -9.19 12.06
CA LYS A 617 17.80 -9.37 11.50
C LYS A 617 17.73 -9.02 10.02
N GLU A 618 18.41 -7.95 9.58
CA GLU A 618 18.48 -7.56 8.15
C GLU A 618 19.08 -8.68 7.29
N ALA A 619 20.15 -9.30 7.74
CA ALA A 619 20.82 -10.38 7.01
C ALA A 619 19.91 -11.62 6.88
N VAL A 620 19.12 -11.94 7.92
CA VAL A 620 18.13 -13.01 7.86
C VAL A 620 17.05 -12.69 6.83
N ILE A 621 16.49 -11.47 6.83
CA ILE A 621 15.50 -11.05 5.84
C ILE A 621 16.08 -11.16 4.42
N ARG A 622 17.32 -10.73 4.19
CA ARG A 622 18.00 -10.85 2.89
C ARG A 622 18.05 -12.30 2.41
N ARG A 623 18.42 -13.25 3.28
CA ARG A 623 18.44 -14.68 2.97
C ARG A 623 17.03 -15.23 2.68
N LEU A 624 16.01 -14.82 3.45
CA LEU A 624 14.62 -15.24 3.20
C LEU A 624 14.09 -14.74 1.86
N LYS A 625 14.52 -13.55 1.40
CA LYS A 625 14.13 -12.99 0.09
C LYS A 625 14.62 -13.81 -1.09
N GLU A 626 15.64 -14.62 -0.94
CA GLU A 626 16.09 -15.56 -1.98
C GLU A 626 15.09 -16.71 -2.17
N GLN A 627 14.28 -17.00 -1.16
CA GLN A 627 13.27 -18.06 -1.15
C GLN A 627 11.88 -17.61 -1.55
N GLY A 628 11.59 -16.30 -1.55
CA GLY A 628 10.27 -15.77 -1.90
C GLY A 628 10.07 -14.33 -1.46
N LYS A 629 8.89 -13.78 -1.68
CA LYS A 629 8.52 -12.43 -1.26
C LYS A 629 8.28 -12.36 0.24
N VAL A 630 9.07 -11.56 0.95
CA VAL A 630 9.11 -11.49 2.41
C VAL A 630 8.42 -10.23 2.93
N ALA A 631 7.50 -10.42 3.88
CA ALA A 631 7.09 -9.35 4.79
C ALA A 631 7.80 -9.50 6.13
N MET A 632 8.32 -8.41 6.68
CA MET A 632 8.80 -8.32 8.06
C MET A 632 7.78 -7.59 8.91
N VAL A 633 7.46 -8.14 10.08
CA VAL A 633 6.55 -7.52 11.06
C VAL A 633 7.33 -7.26 12.34
N GLY A 634 7.30 -6.03 12.82
CA GLY A 634 7.97 -5.60 14.05
C GLY A 634 7.32 -4.34 14.63
N ASP A 635 7.68 -4.00 15.87
CA ASP A 635 7.10 -2.88 16.62
C ASP A 635 8.11 -1.79 16.99
N GLY A 636 9.41 -2.07 16.89
CA GLY A 636 10.47 -1.30 17.49
C GLY A 636 11.50 -0.69 16.53
N ILE A 637 12.31 0.19 17.12
CA ILE A 637 13.46 0.84 16.47
C ILE A 637 14.47 -0.22 15.98
N ASN A 638 14.63 -1.31 16.73
CA ASN A 638 15.55 -2.38 16.42
C ASN A 638 15.19 -3.16 15.15
N ASP A 639 13.95 -3.07 14.70
CA ASP A 639 13.47 -3.77 13.50
C ASP A 639 13.52 -2.90 12.23
N ALA A 640 13.76 -1.60 12.36
CA ALA A 640 13.74 -0.66 11.24
C ALA A 640 14.63 -1.08 10.06
N PRO A 641 15.87 -1.56 10.24
CA PRO A 641 16.68 -2.07 9.14
C PRO A 641 16.07 -3.30 8.46
N ALA A 642 15.47 -4.21 9.22
CA ALA A 642 14.82 -5.41 8.70
C ALA A 642 13.49 -5.08 7.99
N LEU A 643 12.69 -4.15 8.53
CA LEU A 643 11.47 -3.62 7.92
C LEU A 643 11.76 -3.00 6.55
N THR A 644 12.77 -2.13 6.48
CA THR A 644 13.19 -1.50 5.22
C THR A 644 13.74 -2.50 4.21
N ARG A 645 14.43 -3.55 4.68
CA ARG A 645 15.01 -4.58 3.80
C ARG A 645 14.00 -5.52 3.20
N ALA A 646 12.89 -5.79 3.87
CA ALA A 646 11.83 -6.68 3.41
C ALA A 646 11.21 -6.20 2.07
N ASP A 647 10.46 -7.06 1.39
CA ASP A 647 9.62 -6.63 0.24
C ASP A 647 8.41 -5.83 0.73
N THR A 648 8.02 -6.04 1.98
CA THR A 648 6.98 -5.26 2.67
C THR A 648 7.31 -5.20 4.15
N GLY A 649 7.62 -4.02 4.67
CA GLY A 649 7.73 -3.77 6.11
C GLY A 649 6.36 -3.48 6.71
N ILE A 650 6.01 -4.14 7.81
CA ILE A 650 4.75 -3.97 8.54
C ILE A 650 5.06 -3.56 9.98
N ALA A 651 4.76 -2.34 10.36
CA ALA A 651 4.83 -1.88 11.74
C ALA A 651 3.53 -2.21 12.47
N ILE A 652 3.64 -2.82 13.67
CA ILE A 652 2.49 -3.21 14.50
C ILE A 652 2.39 -2.36 15.75
N GLY A 653 1.16 -1.92 16.10
CA GLY A 653 0.93 -0.95 17.14
C GLY A 653 1.25 0.47 16.67
N ALA A 654 0.82 1.48 17.41
CA ALA A 654 1.25 2.87 17.19
C ALA A 654 2.74 3.02 17.60
N GLY A 655 3.60 2.20 16.98
CA GLY A 655 5.01 2.04 17.31
C GLY A 655 5.80 3.35 17.30
N THR A 656 7.09 3.27 17.55
CA THR A 656 7.97 4.43 17.49
C THR A 656 7.92 5.09 16.11
N ASP A 657 8.05 6.41 16.04
CA ASP A 657 8.05 7.16 14.78
C ASP A 657 9.06 6.55 13.77
N VAL A 658 10.19 6.01 14.26
CA VAL A 658 11.20 5.33 13.43
C VAL A 658 10.68 4.03 12.78
N ALA A 659 9.91 3.21 13.50
CA ALA A 659 9.31 2.00 12.93
C ALA A 659 8.21 2.35 11.91
N ILE A 660 7.41 3.38 12.22
CA ILE A 660 6.42 3.92 11.30
C ILE A 660 7.12 4.40 10.03
N ASP A 661 8.24 5.12 10.13
CA ASP A 661 8.96 5.62 8.95
C ASP A 661 9.61 4.53 8.10
N ALA A 662 10.08 3.46 8.72
CA ALA A 662 10.72 2.33 8.03
C ALA A 662 9.72 1.37 7.36
N ALA A 663 8.47 1.32 7.82
CA ALA A 663 7.47 0.36 7.34
C ALA A 663 6.73 0.83 6.09
N ASP A 664 6.25 -0.09 5.29
CA ASP A 664 5.34 0.09 4.14
C ASP A 664 3.87 0.10 4.56
N VAL A 665 3.55 -0.69 5.59
CA VAL A 665 2.21 -0.84 6.16
C VAL A 665 2.29 -0.55 7.65
N VAL A 666 1.37 0.28 8.14
CA VAL A 666 1.26 0.60 9.56
C VAL A 666 -0.07 0.07 10.09
N LEU A 667 0.02 -0.78 11.09
CA LEU A 667 -1.12 -1.30 11.83
C LEU A 667 -1.29 -0.49 13.11
N MET A 668 -2.36 0.29 13.19
CA MET A 668 -2.60 1.20 14.32
C MET A 668 -2.80 0.47 15.66
N LYS A 669 -3.15 -0.82 15.59
CA LYS A 669 -3.36 -1.67 16.74
C LYS A 669 -2.20 -2.62 16.95
N SER A 670 -1.94 -2.95 18.21
CA SER A 670 -0.97 -3.99 18.56
C SER A 670 -1.59 -5.40 18.48
N ARG A 671 -2.30 -5.70 17.37
CA ARG A 671 -2.96 -6.99 17.13
C ARG A 671 -2.36 -7.71 15.94
N LEU A 672 -1.88 -8.93 16.18
CA LEU A 672 -1.27 -9.72 15.11
C LEU A 672 -2.28 -10.15 14.02
N LEU A 673 -3.58 -10.28 14.36
CA LEU A 673 -4.66 -10.57 13.40
C LEU A 673 -4.82 -9.51 12.31
N ASP A 674 -4.33 -8.30 12.50
CA ASP A 674 -4.39 -7.26 11.47
C ASP A 674 -3.34 -7.48 10.36
N VAL A 675 -2.31 -8.31 10.60
CA VAL A 675 -1.35 -8.73 9.56
C VAL A 675 -2.02 -9.59 8.49
N PRO A 676 -2.66 -10.74 8.79
CA PRO A 676 -3.41 -11.48 7.77
C PRO A 676 -4.55 -10.65 7.16
N ALA A 677 -5.18 -9.75 7.91
CA ALA A 677 -6.22 -8.86 7.39
C ALA A 677 -5.68 -7.88 6.34
N SER A 678 -4.49 -7.29 6.56
CA SER A 678 -3.83 -6.40 5.60
C SER A 678 -3.48 -7.12 4.29
N ILE A 679 -2.92 -8.32 4.38
CA ILE A 679 -2.57 -9.14 3.21
C ILE A 679 -3.84 -9.56 2.45
N ARG A 680 -4.91 -9.92 3.16
CA ARG A 680 -6.21 -10.31 2.57
C ARG A 680 -6.84 -9.13 1.81
N LEU A 681 -6.85 -7.94 2.41
CA LEU A 681 -7.34 -6.73 1.77
C LEU A 681 -6.52 -6.41 0.50
N SER A 682 -5.21 -6.49 0.59
CA SER A 682 -4.32 -6.27 -0.54
C SER A 682 -4.58 -7.28 -1.67
N ARG A 683 -4.71 -8.58 -1.37
CA ARG A 683 -5.07 -9.63 -2.35
C ARG A 683 -6.43 -9.39 -3.00
N ALA A 684 -7.42 -8.95 -2.22
CA ALA A 684 -8.74 -8.60 -2.74
C ALA A 684 -8.68 -7.40 -3.69
N THR A 685 -7.91 -6.36 -3.33
CA THR A 685 -7.69 -5.19 -4.17
C THR A 685 -6.97 -5.55 -5.47
N LEU A 686 -5.92 -6.37 -5.41
CA LEU A 686 -5.21 -6.85 -6.60
C LEU A 686 -6.12 -7.67 -7.52
N ARG A 687 -6.94 -8.57 -6.97
CA ARG A 687 -7.93 -9.33 -7.75
C ARG A 687 -8.90 -8.40 -8.46
N ASN A 688 -9.42 -7.39 -7.75
CA ASN A 688 -10.31 -6.39 -8.31
C ASN A 688 -9.64 -5.60 -9.45
N ILE A 689 -8.36 -5.23 -9.30
CA ILE A 689 -7.59 -4.58 -10.37
C ILE A 689 -7.48 -5.49 -11.59
N HIS A 690 -7.16 -6.78 -11.41
CA HIS A 690 -7.05 -7.72 -12.52
C HIS A 690 -8.41 -7.94 -13.22
N GLU A 691 -9.50 -8.04 -12.48
CA GLU A 691 -10.85 -8.11 -13.03
C GLU A 691 -11.17 -6.85 -13.86
N ASN A 692 -10.89 -5.67 -13.32
CA ASN A 692 -11.09 -4.41 -14.01
C ASN A 692 -10.27 -4.30 -15.30
N LEU A 693 -8.99 -4.67 -15.25
CA LEU A 693 -8.11 -4.66 -16.42
C LEU A 693 -8.57 -5.69 -17.47
N PHE A 694 -8.95 -6.89 -17.04
CA PHE A 694 -9.47 -7.91 -17.94
C PHE A 694 -10.69 -7.39 -18.71
N TRP A 695 -11.70 -6.86 -18.03
CA TRP A 695 -12.89 -6.33 -18.67
C TRP A 695 -12.60 -5.12 -19.55
N ALA A 696 -11.68 -4.23 -19.11
CA ALA A 696 -11.26 -3.06 -19.90
C ALA A 696 -10.58 -3.43 -21.23
N PHE A 697 -9.92 -4.57 -21.33
CA PHE A 697 -9.35 -5.07 -22.57
C PHE A 697 -10.31 -5.95 -23.38
N PHE A 698 -11.03 -6.81 -22.70
CA PHE A 698 -11.85 -7.84 -23.33
C PHE A 698 -12.90 -7.25 -24.28
N TYR A 699 -13.60 -6.20 -23.87
CA TYR A 699 -14.60 -5.58 -24.74
C TYR A 699 -13.97 -4.90 -25.97
N ASN A 700 -12.74 -4.37 -25.87
CA ASN A 700 -12.03 -3.80 -27.01
C ASN A 700 -11.56 -4.88 -28.01
N VAL A 701 -11.10 -6.02 -27.50
CA VAL A 701 -10.66 -7.15 -28.35
C VAL A 701 -11.81 -7.67 -29.21
N ILE A 702 -13.03 -7.68 -28.67
CA ILE A 702 -14.24 -8.09 -29.42
C ILE A 702 -14.80 -6.93 -30.25
N GLY A 703 -14.86 -5.75 -29.64
CA GLY A 703 -15.53 -4.58 -30.21
C GLY A 703 -14.82 -3.98 -31.41
N ILE A 704 -13.48 -3.95 -31.42
CA ILE A 704 -12.71 -3.37 -32.54
C ILE A 704 -12.94 -4.15 -33.84
N PRO A 705 -12.80 -5.49 -33.92
CA PRO A 705 -13.14 -6.25 -35.11
C PRO A 705 -14.59 -6.11 -35.54
N LEU A 706 -15.52 -6.07 -34.59
CA LEU A 706 -16.95 -5.86 -34.87
C LEU A 706 -17.19 -4.47 -35.50
N ALA A 707 -16.57 -3.42 -34.93
CA ALA A 707 -16.65 -2.06 -35.44
C ALA A 707 -16.01 -1.90 -36.82
N ALA A 708 -14.90 -2.61 -37.06
CA ALA A 708 -14.23 -2.67 -38.35
C ALA A 708 -15.04 -3.41 -39.42
N GLY A 709 -16.09 -4.13 -39.03
CA GLY A 709 -16.95 -4.86 -39.97
C GLY A 709 -16.51 -6.26 -40.30
N ALA A 710 -15.61 -6.88 -39.52
CA ALA A 710 -15.08 -8.23 -39.79
C ALA A 710 -16.17 -9.31 -39.90
N TRP A 711 -17.30 -9.12 -39.22
CA TRP A 711 -18.41 -10.07 -39.13
C TRP A 711 -19.57 -9.76 -40.08
N ILE A 712 -19.49 -8.67 -40.89
CA ILE A 712 -20.59 -8.24 -41.74
C ILE A 712 -20.85 -9.32 -42.81
N HIS A 713 -19.81 -9.82 -43.48
CA HIS A 713 -19.96 -10.86 -44.52
C HIS A 713 -20.43 -12.21 -43.98
N LEU A 714 -20.14 -12.53 -42.69
CA LEU A 714 -20.49 -13.82 -42.12
C LEU A 714 -21.85 -13.84 -41.43
N LEU A 715 -22.20 -12.76 -40.72
CA LEU A 715 -23.37 -12.68 -39.82
C LEU A 715 -24.30 -11.51 -40.15
N GLY A 716 -23.99 -10.64 -41.11
CA GLY A 716 -24.75 -9.42 -41.37
C GLY A 716 -24.74 -8.39 -40.23
N TRP A 717 -23.85 -8.52 -39.27
CA TRP A 717 -23.82 -7.65 -38.10
C TRP A 717 -23.08 -6.35 -38.39
N GLU A 718 -23.85 -5.27 -38.47
CA GLU A 718 -23.29 -3.93 -38.61
C GLU A 718 -23.35 -3.19 -37.28
N MET A 719 -22.27 -2.54 -36.92
CA MET A 719 -22.20 -1.74 -35.71
C MET A 719 -22.26 -0.25 -36.04
N ASN A 720 -23.32 0.42 -35.54
CA ASN A 720 -23.42 1.88 -35.59
C ASN A 720 -22.44 2.50 -34.56
N PRO A 721 -21.75 3.62 -34.88
CA PRO A 721 -20.86 4.34 -33.96
C PRO A 721 -21.50 4.69 -32.60
N MET A 722 -22.81 4.91 -32.57
CA MET A 722 -23.56 5.22 -31.34
C MET A 722 -23.48 4.09 -30.31
N PHE A 723 -23.60 2.82 -30.73
CA PHE A 723 -23.50 1.67 -29.84
C PHE A 723 -22.09 1.55 -29.28
N GLY A 724 -21.05 1.89 -30.06
CA GLY A 724 -19.68 1.96 -29.60
C GLY A 724 -19.49 2.97 -28.47
N ALA A 725 -20.07 4.18 -28.61
CA ALA A 725 -20.00 5.21 -27.58
C ALA A 725 -20.75 4.83 -26.30
N ALA A 726 -21.90 4.16 -26.43
CA ALA A 726 -22.70 3.67 -25.30
C ALA A 726 -21.92 2.57 -24.54
N ALA A 727 -21.37 1.59 -25.26
CA ALA A 727 -20.58 0.49 -24.67
C ALA A 727 -19.35 1.02 -23.91
N MET A 728 -18.65 2.00 -24.47
CA MET A 728 -17.52 2.66 -23.83
C MET A 728 -17.92 3.35 -22.52
N SER A 729 -19.02 4.08 -22.49
CA SER A 729 -19.52 4.76 -21.28
C SER A 729 -19.90 3.76 -20.19
N LEU A 730 -20.53 2.65 -20.57
CA LEU A 730 -20.91 1.57 -19.66
C LEU A 730 -19.70 0.84 -19.09
N SER A 731 -18.64 0.64 -19.88
CA SER A 731 -17.40 0.01 -19.43
C SER A 731 -16.76 0.77 -18.27
N SER A 732 -16.66 2.10 -18.36
CA SER A 732 -16.13 2.93 -17.26
C SER A 732 -16.98 2.84 -16.00
N PHE A 733 -18.31 2.81 -16.14
CA PHE A 733 -19.24 2.61 -15.03
C PHE A 733 -19.05 1.25 -14.36
N CYS A 734 -18.92 0.19 -15.13
CA CYS A 734 -18.71 -1.18 -14.62
C CYS A 734 -17.41 -1.28 -13.80
N VAL A 735 -16.29 -0.73 -14.30
CA VAL A 735 -14.99 -0.73 -13.60
C VAL A 735 -15.09 -0.05 -12.24
N VAL A 736 -15.71 1.13 -12.17
CA VAL A 736 -15.85 1.85 -10.90
C VAL A 736 -16.79 1.12 -9.94
N THR A 737 -17.93 0.61 -10.45
CA THR A 737 -18.86 -0.16 -9.61
C THR A 737 -18.21 -1.42 -9.06
N ASN A 738 -17.39 -2.12 -9.85
CA ASN A 738 -16.61 -3.26 -9.38
C ASN A 738 -15.60 -2.85 -8.29
N ALA A 739 -14.89 -1.72 -8.46
CA ALA A 739 -13.98 -1.23 -7.45
C ALA A 739 -14.70 -0.86 -6.14
N LEU A 740 -15.86 -0.21 -6.21
CA LEU A 740 -16.68 0.14 -5.04
C LEU A 740 -17.18 -1.10 -4.27
N ARG A 741 -17.23 -2.28 -4.91
CA ARG A 741 -17.56 -3.55 -4.27
C ARG A 741 -16.58 -3.90 -3.13
N LEU A 742 -15.34 -3.37 -3.17
CA LEU A 742 -14.37 -3.53 -2.08
C LEU A 742 -14.84 -2.93 -0.75
N ASN A 743 -15.74 -1.93 -0.75
CA ASN A 743 -16.35 -1.40 0.47
C ASN A 743 -17.21 -2.44 1.23
N LEU A 744 -17.68 -3.47 0.54
CA LEU A 744 -18.45 -4.57 1.11
C LEU A 744 -17.55 -5.74 1.53
N PHE A 745 -16.24 -5.64 1.30
CA PHE A 745 -15.31 -6.71 1.59
C PHE A 745 -15.05 -6.83 3.10
N ARG A 746 -15.24 -8.03 3.64
CA ARG A 746 -15.00 -8.34 5.06
C ARG A 746 -13.57 -8.80 5.24
N ILE A 747 -12.68 -7.90 5.66
CA ILE A 747 -11.23 -8.14 5.78
C ILE A 747 -10.85 -9.26 6.77
N ARG A 748 -11.71 -9.56 7.74
CA ARG A 748 -11.50 -10.59 8.77
C ARG A 748 -12.15 -11.93 8.44
N SER A 749 -12.77 -12.07 7.26
CA SER A 749 -13.39 -13.33 6.85
C SER A 749 -12.38 -14.23 6.14
N THR A 750 -12.17 -15.44 6.68
CA THR A 750 -11.28 -16.46 6.11
C THR A 750 -11.91 -17.26 4.97
N LYS A 751 -13.21 -17.06 4.67
CA LYS A 751 -13.96 -17.85 3.67
C LYS A 751 -13.38 -17.85 2.25
N HIS A 752 -12.60 -16.84 1.91
CA HIS A 752 -12.01 -16.66 0.59
C HIS A 752 -10.50 -16.83 0.57
N ASP A 753 -9.93 -17.36 1.65
CA ASP A 753 -8.50 -17.64 1.71
C ASP A 753 -8.19 -18.88 0.87
N HIS A 754 -7.50 -18.70 -0.22
CA HIS A 754 -7.04 -19.78 -1.08
C HIS A 754 -5.55 -20.00 -0.87
N LYS A 755 -5.16 -21.25 -0.61
CA LYS A 755 -3.73 -21.65 -0.64
C LYS A 755 -3.18 -21.37 -2.04
N ARG A 756 -2.34 -20.36 -2.20
CA ARG A 756 -1.50 -20.25 -3.39
C ARG A 756 -0.61 -21.49 -3.45
N LYS A 757 -0.47 -22.11 -4.64
CA LYS A 757 0.53 -23.18 -4.85
C LYS A 757 1.89 -22.53 -4.57
N ASN A 758 2.50 -22.88 -3.43
CA ASN A 758 3.80 -22.35 -3.04
C ASN A 758 4.87 -22.89 -3.99
N HIS A 759 5.43 -22.06 -4.84
CA HIS A 759 6.71 -22.37 -5.49
C HIS A 759 7.83 -22.62 -4.45
N ALA A 760 7.75 -21.96 -3.28
CA ALA A 760 8.69 -22.15 -2.18
C ALA A 760 8.71 -23.58 -1.62
N LYS A 761 7.58 -24.32 -1.59
CA LYS A 761 7.59 -25.73 -1.16
C LYS A 761 8.28 -26.67 -2.17
N GLN A 762 8.30 -26.32 -3.46
CA GLN A 762 9.01 -27.11 -4.46
C GLN A 762 10.53 -26.89 -4.41
N THR A 763 10.99 -25.70 -4.00
CA THR A 763 12.42 -25.42 -3.87
C THR A 763 12.99 -26.04 -2.60
N VAL A 764 12.24 -26.03 -1.48
CA VAL A 764 12.66 -26.68 -0.23
C VAL A 764 12.58 -28.23 -0.33
N ALA A 765 11.60 -28.76 -1.08
CA ALA A 765 11.55 -30.18 -1.35
C ALA A 765 12.69 -30.62 -2.29
N LYS A 766 13.03 -29.83 -3.31
CA LYS A 766 14.20 -30.07 -4.16
C LYS A 766 15.53 -29.89 -3.43
N THR A 767 15.68 -28.84 -2.58
CA THR A 767 16.89 -28.71 -1.74
C THR A 767 16.98 -29.78 -0.65
N ALA A 768 15.86 -30.30 -0.15
CA ALA A 768 15.87 -31.40 0.82
C ALA A 768 16.08 -32.77 0.14
N GLU A 769 15.67 -32.94 -1.11
CA GLU A 769 16.00 -34.10 -1.94
C GLU A 769 17.43 -34.03 -2.45
N ASP A 770 17.90 -32.87 -2.90
CA ASP A 770 19.31 -32.62 -3.24
C ASP A 770 20.26 -32.75 -2.03
N HIS A 771 19.79 -32.40 -0.81
CA HIS A 771 20.56 -32.67 0.43
C HIS A 771 20.45 -34.11 0.92
N LYS A 772 19.52 -34.93 0.44
CA LYS A 772 19.51 -36.37 0.73
C LYS A 772 20.29 -37.19 -0.27
N GLU A 773 20.41 -36.76 -1.51
CA GLU A 773 21.29 -37.41 -2.50
C GLU A 773 22.76 -37.00 -2.38
N ASN A 774 23.09 -35.82 -1.79
CA ASN A 774 24.47 -35.36 -1.56
C ASN A 774 25.06 -35.75 -0.17
N LYS A 775 24.54 -36.76 0.51
CA LYS A 775 25.06 -37.18 1.80
C LYS A 775 26.03 -38.36 1.70
N GLU A 776 26.57 -38.63 0.53
CA GLU A 776 27.65 -39.64 0.34
C GLU A 776 28.80 -39.16 -0.57
N GLU A 777 29.09 -37.86 -0.67
CA GLU A 777 30.41 -37.41 -1.14
C GLU A 777 31.09 -36.62 -0.03
N THR A 778 32.02 -37.23 0.63
CA THR A 778 32.91 -36.66 1.64
C THR A 778 33.79 -35.61 0.99
N SER A 779 33.38 -34.34 0.96
CA SER A 779 34.27 -33.23 0.68
C SER A 779 35.18 -33.03 1.90
N MET A 780 36.48 -33.22 1.72
CA MET A 780 37.48 -32.96 2.77
C MET A 780 37.81 -31.47 2.74
N GLU A 781 37.53 -30.77 3.82
CA GLU A 781 37.98 -29.38 4.01
C GLU A 781 39.40 -29.36 4.62
N LYS A 782 40.27 -28.51 4.06
CA LYS A 782 41.63 -28.33 4.53
C LYS A 782 41.97 -26.85 4.61
N THR A 783 42.53 -26.44 5.77
CA THR A 783 42.95 -25.07 5.99
C THR A 783 44.47 -24.95 6.02
N MET A 784 45.01 -23.96 5.27
CA MET A 784 46.43 -23.62 5.24
C MET A 784 46.65 -22.21 5.75
N LYS A 785 47.71 -21.96 6.48
CA LYS A 785 48.17 -20.60 6.85
C LYS A 785 49.22 -20.13 5.86
N ILE A 786 49.04 -18.91 5.33
CA ILE A 786 49.88 -18.33 4.29
C ILE A 786 50.37 -16.96 4.74
N GLU A 787 51.68 -16.76 4.81
CA GLU A 787 52.26 -15.44 5.05
C GLU A 787 52.72 -14.76 3.75
N GLY A 788 52.74 -13.41 3.79
CA GLY A 788 53.21 -12.60 2.68
C GLY A 788 52.12 -12.06 1.78
N MET A 789 50.82 -12.39 2.03
CA MET A 789 49.70 -11.79 1.32
C MET A 789 49.36 -10.42 1.90
N MET A 790 49.48 -9.35 1.12
CA MET A 790 49.26 -7.96 1.61
C MET A 790 48.00 -7.30 1.02
N CYS A 791 47.29 -7.86 0.06
CA CYS A 791 46.15 -7.26 -0.57
C CYS A 791 45.27 -8.26 -1.34
N GLY A 792 44.07 -7.85 -1.79
CA GLY A 792 43.13 -8.69 -2.52
C GLY A 792 43.64 -9.21 -3.89
N HIS A 793 44.69 -8.63 -4.47
CA HIS A 793 45.36 -9.18 -5.66
C HIS A 793 46.19 -10.41 -5.29
N CYS A 794 46.79 -10.45 -4.07
CA CYS A 794 47.48 -11.62 -3.58
C CYS A 794 46.51 -12.78 -3.32
N GLU A 795 45.36 -12.51 -2.75
CA GLU A 795 44.27 -13.49 -2.58
C GLU A 795 43.88 -14.14 -3.89
N ALA A 796 43.58 -13.30 -4.89
CA ALA A 796 43.15 -13.77 -6.20
C ALA A 796 44.21 -14.63 -6.90
N ARG A 797 45.50 -14.32 -6.70
CA ARG A 797 46.61 -15.09 -7.26
C ARG A 797 46.74 -16.46 -6.57
N VAL A 798 46.71 -16.49 -5.24
CA VAL A 798 46.78 -17.72 -4.45
C VAL A 798 45.56 -18.59 -4.69
N LYS A 799 44.37 -18.01 -4.74
CA LYS A 799 43.14 -18.69 -5.08
C LYS A 799 43.21 -19.37 -6.42
N LYS A 800 43.64 -18.64 -7.44
CA LYS A 800 43.73 -19.16 -8.82
C LYS A 800 44.73 -20.31 -8.96
N CYS A 801 45.88 -20.26 -8.27
CA CYS A 801 46.85 -21.33 -8.34
C CYS A 801 46.41 -22.60 -7.59
N LEU A 802 45.68 -22.45 -6.48
CA LEU A 802 45.13 -23.58 -5.73
C LEU A 802 43.96 -24.24 -6.46
N GLU A 803 43.07 -23.47 -7.02
CA GLU A 803 41.93 -23.98 -7.83
C GLU A 803 42.35 -24.61 -9.16
N ALA A 804 43.58 -24.38 -9.63
CA ALA A 804 44.13 -25.03 -10.80
C ALA A 804 44.67 -26.45 -10.53
N LEU A 805 44.76 -26.89 -9.28
CA LEU A 805 45.23 -28.20 -8.91
C LEU A 805 44.13 -29.28 -9.06
N PRO A 806 44.43 -30.43 -9.68
CA PRO A 806 43.47 -31.52 -9.74
C PRO A 806 43.14 -32.01 -8.32
N GLY A 807 41.86 -32.06 -7.98
CA GLY A 807 41.34 -32.45 -6.68
C GLY A 807 40.98 -31.29 -5.75
N VAL A 808 41.25 -30.04 -6.11
CA VAL A 808 40.75 -28.83 -5.42
C VAL A 808 39.49 -28.32 -6.15
N GLU A 809 38.37 -28.36 -5.49
CA GLU A 809 37.08 -27.90 -6.04
C GLU A 809 36.90 -26.39 -5.86
N LYS A 810 37.30 -25.88 -4.69
CA LYS A 810 37.21 -24.48 -4.30
C LYS A 810 38.30 -24.07 -3.34
N ALA A 811 38.82 -22.84 -3.46
CA ALA A 811 39.72 -22.23 -2.51
C ALA A 811 39.18 -20.87 -2.05
N GLU A 812 39.02 -20.71 -0.75
CA GLU A 812 38.69 -19.43 -0.11
C GLU A 812 39.93 -18.87 0.58
N VAL A 813 40.49 -17.79 0.04
CA VAL A 813 41.74 -17.20 0.48
C VAL A 813 41.48 -15.81 1.06
N SER A 814 42.03 -15.53 2.25
CA SER A 814 41.92 -14.23 2.92
C SER A 814 43.29 -13.70 3.38
N HIS A 815 43.65 -12.51 2.86
CA HIS A 815 44.88 -11.81 3.29
C HIS A 815 44.73 -11.19 4.68
N VAL A 816 43.48 -10.92 5.15
CA VAL A 816 43.23 -10.35 6.48
C VAL A 816 43.49 -11.41 7.58
N SER A 817 43.05 -12.64 7.36
CA SER A 817 43.29 -13.76 8.30
C SER A 817 44.57 -14.54 8.02
N GLY A 818 45.25 -14.33 6.87
CA GLY A 818 46.40 -15.08 6.44
C GLY A 818 46.11 -16.57 6.20
N THR A 819 44.88 -16.92 5.76
CA THR A 819 44.44 -18.32 5.61
C THR A 819 43.87 -18.60 4.22
N ALA A 820 44.05 -19.86 3.77
CA ALA A 820 43.32 -20.43 2.64
C ALA A 820 42.57 -21.69 3.11
N VAL A 821 41.27 -21.72 2.90
CA VAL A 821 40.38 -22.87 3.14
C VAL A 821 40.08 -23.54 1.82
N LEU A 822 40.41 -24.83 1.70
CA LEU A 822 40.30 -25.63 0.48
C LEU A 822 39.17 -26.65 0.64
N THR A 823 38.30 -26.73 -0.31
CA THR A 823 37.32 -27.80 -0.47
C THR A 823 37.90 -28.78 -1.51
N LEU A 824 38.17 -30.01 -1.09
CA LEU A 824 38.83 -31.04 -1.93
C LEU A 824 37.79 -32.08 -2.38
N SER A 825 37.81 -32.41 -3.66
CA SER A 825 37.03 -33.52 -4.27
C SER A 825 37.81 -34.85 -4.25
N ALA A 826 39.11 -34.79 -4.00
CA ALA A 826 40.01 -35.97 -3.83
C ALA A 826 41.19 -35.60 -2.92
N PRO A 827 41.81 -36.57 -2.23
CA PRO A 827 42.99 -36.29 -1.42
C PRO A 827 44.13 -35.68 -2.24
N VAL A 828 44.58 -34.47 -1.87
CA VAL A 828 45.68 -33.74 -2.50
C VAL A 828 46.86 -33.71 -1.49
N ASP A 829 48.07 -34.00 -1.99
CA ASP A 829 49.27 -34.03 -1.17
C ASP A 829 49.63 -32.65 -0.62
N ASP A 830 49.92 -32.57 0.68
CA ASP A 830 50.28 -31.34 1.38
C ASP A 830 51.51 -30.66 0.81
N ALA A 831 52.48 -31.47 0.39
CA ALA A 831 53.68 -30.96 -0.25
C ALA A 831 53.41 -30.27 -1.59
N LEU A 832 52.41 -30.74 -2.35
CA LEU A 832 52.02 -30.16 -3.60
C LEU A 832 51.27 -28.84 -3.39
N LEU A 833 50.34 -28.79 -2.43
CA LEU A 833 49.62 -27.58 -2.05
C LEU A 833 50.56 -26.48 -1.58
N LYS A 834 51.52 -26.86 -0.68
CA LYS A 834 52.55 -25.98 -0.14
C LYS A 834 53.39 -25.40 -1.26
N LYS A 835 53.97 -26.28 -2.09
CA LYS A 835 54.82 -25.90 -3.22
C LYS A 835 54.13 -24.96 -4.20
N THR A 836 52.85 -25.19 -4.50
CA THR A 836 52.06 -24.36 -5.44
C THR A 836 51.89 -22.93 -4.94
N VAL A 837 51.75 -22.73 -3.62
CA VAL A 837 51.67 -21.41 -3.01
C VAL A 837 53.03 -20.73 -2.92
N GLU A 838 54.09 -21.52 -2.60
CA GLU A 838 55.44 -21.01 -2.49
C GLU A 838 56.03 -20.62 -3.85
N ASP A 839 55.67 -21.31 -4.94
CA ASP A 839 56.03 -20.95 -6.32
C ASP A 839 55.42 -19.62 -6.78
N GLN A 840 54.39 -19.11 -6.06
CA GLN A 840 53.83 -17.77 -6.28
C GLN A 840 54.49 -16.68 -5.40
N GLY A 841 55.50 -17.02 -4.61
CA GLY A 841 56.25 -16.08 -3.78
C GLY A 841 55.65 -15.85 -2.38
N TYR A 842 54.76 -16.74 -1.90
CA TYR A 842 54.18 -16.69 -0.54
C TYR A 842 54.72 -17.85 0.31
N GLN A 843 54.69 -17.74 1.62
CA GLN A 843 55.20 -18.74 2.54
C GLN A 843 54.03 -19.47 3.24
N VAL A 844 53.99 -20.80 3.24
CA VAL A 844 53.00 -21.62 3.94
C VAL A 844 53.60 -22.10 5.25
N ILE A 845 52.89 -21.77 6.37
CA ILE A 845 53.31 -22.10 7.74
C ILE A 845 52.61 -23.37 8.25
#